data_7dc186e5821258a4b697e838f0d60c22
#
_entry.id   7dc186e5821258a4b697e838f0d60c22
#
_cell.length_a   1.000
_cell.length_b   1.000
_cell.length_c   1.000
_cell.angle_alpha   90.00
_cell.angle_beta   90.00
_cell.angle_gamma   90.00
#
_symmetry.space_group_name_H-M   'P 1'
#
loop_
_entity.id
_entity.type
_entity.pdbx_description
1 polymer ?
#
loop_
_entity_poly.entity_id
_entity_poly.type
_entity_poly.pdbx_seq_one_letter_code
_entity_poly.pdbx_strand_id
1 'polypeptide(L)'
;MIARHDFVLDRFQEEAIASVDAGRSVLVAAPTSSGKTVVAEHAVALALQSGGRAFYTAPIKALSNQKFRDLGGLFGKDQVGLMTGDQVVNPEAPAVVMTTEVLRNMLYARAGALAGLQWVVLDEVHFLEDPYRGAVWEEVVLHLAPEVGIVALSATVSNADELGDWLRAVRGPTDVVVERRRPVRLRSHYLVGQRGGRGRPRQLHRVDLRREGKSAKEGQRFDVEGKQRYGRGRPGGWVTPRRHEVLRELSEAGMLPAIHFIFSRAGCDEARDQVVRDGVSLNDALEAEAVEVHVQARLANVPDADLEALGVEGWMDGLRRGVAAHHAGLVPLFKEVTEELFAGGLLKLVYATETLALGVNLPARSVVVDRLTKFTGETHEVLTPGQFTQLSGRAGRRGLDVEGHALVCWSPFIRYEKVAALAGSRDFALNSAFRPTYNMVANLVASRTRNEAVDVLSRSFAQFQEERRVEEGRRRAEQRRTEATMLRRSLSESRRSMPAGRPTIPADLRPGDVVHLDDGLVQVVLSVGQRSGGRSRIRTLDGHGNVASVDDADLIDSPLLVASVEMPAQFLPDDPAYRREVQFRLRQVLPDLAVAVDGESRGTDDRRDDRRRLARLENEFAAGAVEVPGPSSDLVARMNARHRVLEVRGMADGWLLTERGVILTAIHHEADLLAVEVLGDGILDGLGPAMMAAMVSCLTYRTRGPGESAGVRLAGEFPDRFADLAVIAGRIAAAERSVGLDPREEPDAGFAHVIHAWASGAGLDDVLEDGLPGGEFVRNVRLVADLLRQVATVALPEVAAVAFEAGAMVDRGVVAMSAGRLDEVE
;
A
#
# COMPACT_ATOMS: atom_id res chain seq x y z
N MET A 1 -25.69 -28.61 -6.73
CA MET A 1 -24.74 -29.30 -5.80
C MET A 1 -24.07 -28.22 -4.96
N ILE A 2 -24.51 -27.99 -3.72
CA ILE A 2 -23.77 -27.12 -2.79
C ILE A 2 -22.37 -27.72 -2.74
N ALA A 3 -21.34 -26.91 -2.90
CA ALA A 3 -19.96 -27.39 -2.73
C ALA A 3 -19.87 -28.05 -1.35
N ARG A 4 -19.89 -29.36 -1.30
CA ARG A 4 -19.79 -30.12 -0.05
C ARG A 4 -18.33 -30.04 0.38
N HIS A 5 -18.07 -29.19 1.33
CA HIS A 5 -16.78 -29.15 1.98
C HIS A 5 -16.76 -30.24 3.08
N ASP A 6 -15.70 -31.02 3.14
CA ASP A 6 -15.48 -32.04 4.18
C ASP A 6 -15.08 -31.43 5.54
N PHE A 7 -15.29 -30.13 5.73
CA PHE A 7 -14.95 -29.40 6.96
C PHE A 7 -16.10 -28.48 7.41
N VAL A 8 -16.11 -28.16 8.70
CA VAL A 8 -17.07 -27.24 9.31
C VAL A 8 -16.74 -25.80 8.90
N LEU A 9 -17.74 -25.08 8.40
CA LEU A 9 -17.60 -23.67 8.04
C LEU A 9 -17.39 -22.80 9.28
N ASP A 10 -16.58 -21.77 9.15
CA ASP A 10 -16.48 -20.73 10.15
C ASP A 10 -17.72 -19.81 10.07
N ARG A 11 -18.09 -19.18 11.18
CA ARG A 11 -19.26 -18.31 11.26
C ARG A 11 -19.29 -17.21 10.17
N PHE A 12 -18.15 -16.58 9.89
CA PHE A 12 -18.09 -15.55 8.85
C PHE A 12 -18.36 -16.12 7.44
N GLN A 13 -17.98 -17.38 7.20
CA GLN A 13 -18.27 -18.08 5.93
C GLN A 13 -19.77 -18.35 5.80
N GLU A 14 -20.41 -18.84 6.88
CA GLU A 14 -21.86 -19.05 6.93
C GLU A 14 -22.63 -17.75 6.71
N GLU A 15 -22.26 -16.67 7.38
CA GLU A 15 -22.86 -15.34 7.22
C GLU A 15 -22.74 -14.83 5.78
N ALA A 16 -21.55 -14.95 5.17
CA ALA A 16 -21.31 -14.52 3.79
C ALA A 16 -22.05 -15.39 2.77
N ILE A 17 -22.10 -16.71 2.95
CA ILE A 17 -22.86 -17.63 2.12
C ILE A 17 -24.36 -17.31 2.18
N ALA A 18 -24.89 -17.04 3.35
CA ALA A 18 -26.30 -16.65 3.52
C ALA A 18 -26.65 -15.35 2.76
N SER A 19 -25.70 -14.43 2.62
CA SER A 19 -25.88 -13.22 1.81
C SER A 19 -25.94 -13.56 0.31
N VAL A 20 -25.06 -14.44 -0.16
CA VAL A 20 -25.06 -14.93 -1.56
C VAL A 20 -26.36 -15.68 -1.87
N ASP A 21 -26.80 -16.58 -0.97
CA ASP A 21 -28.06 -17.31 -1.14
C ASP A 21 -29.31 -16.39 -1.19
N ALA A 22 -29.23 -15.25 -0.50
CA ALA A 22 -30.26 -14.22 -0.55
C ALA A 22 -30.15 -13.29 -1.80
N GLY A 23 -29.24 -13.57 -2.72
CA GLY A 23 -29.03 -12.77 -3.95
C GLY A 23 -28.41 -11.40 -3.68
N ARG A 24 -27.79 -11.18 -2.50
CA ARG A 24 -27.12 -9.92 -2.15
C ARG A 24 -25.63 -10.01 -2.41
N SER A 25 -25.06 -8.91 -2.89
CA SER A 25 -23.62 -8.77 -2.95
C SER A 25 -22.99 -8.84 -1.54
N VAL A 26 -21.75 -9.33 -1.43
CA VAL A 26 -21.07 -9.44 -0.15
C VAL A 26 -19.61 -9.01 -0.24
N LEU A 27 -19.17 -8.21 0.73
CA LEU A 27 -17.76 -7.90 0.99
C LEU A 27 -17.29 -8.74 2.16
N VAL A 28 -16.30 -9.60 1.94
CA VAL A 28 -15.67 -10.43 2.98
C VAL A 28 -14.27 -9.89 3.26
N ALA A 29 -14.10 -9.23 4.39
CA ALA A 29 -12.81 -8.75 4.87
C ALA A 29 -12.28 -9.68 5.98
N ALA A 30 -11.30 -10.51 5.65
CA ALA A 30 -10.79 -11.52 6.57
C ALA A 30 -9.28 -11.77 6.38
N PRO A 31 -8.56 -12.26 7.39
CA PRO A 31 -7.13 -12.52 7.29
C PRO A 31 -6.78 -13.45 6.13
N THR A 32 -5.55 -13.37 5.63
CA THR A 32 -5.02 -14.34 4.67
C THR A 32 -5.09 -15.74 5.28
N SER A 33 -5.34 -16.75 4.47
CA SER A 33 -5.49 -18.16 4.87
C SER A 33 -6.68 -18.45 5.82
N SER A 34 -7.66 -17.53 5.92
CA SER A 34 -8.90 -17.77 6.69
C SER A 34 -9.93 -18.65 5.96
N GLY A 35 -9.73 -18.88 4.64
CA GLY A 35 -10.67 -19.65 3.82
C GLY A 35 -11.78 -18.82 3.17
N LYS A 36 -11.51 -17.56 2.85
CA LYS A 36 -12.44 -16.67 2.11
C LYS A 36 -12.94 -17.27 0.79
N THR A 37 -12.09 -18.03 0.12
CA THR A 37 -12.37 -18.64 -1.19
C THR A 37 -13.64 -19.49 -1.20
N VAL A 38 -13.98 -20.11 -0.07
CA VAL A 38 -15.20 -20.94 0.10
C VAL A 38 -16.47 -20.17 -0.28
N VAL A 39 -16.54 -18.87 0.06
CA VAL A 39 -17.69 -18.02 -0.29
C VAL A 39 -17.76 -17.79 -1.81
N ALA A 40 -16.61 -17.60 -2.44
CA ALA A 40 -16.52 -17.46 -3.91
C ALA A 40 -16.89 -18.77 -4.63
N GLU A 41 -16.38 -19.90 -4.15
CA GLU A 41 -16.73 -21.25 -4.66
C GLU A 41 -18.24 -21.51 -4.57
N HIS A 42 -18.87 -21.06 -3.48
CA HIS A 42 -20.32 -21.17 -3.31
C HIS A 42 -21.08 -20.31 -4.35
N ALA A 43 -20.66 -19.06 -4.58
CA ALA A 43 -21.28 -18.21 -5.60
C ALA A 43 -21.15 -18.78 -7.02
N VAL A 44 -19.98 -19.35 -7.35
CA VAL A 44 -19.77 -20.08 -8.60
C VAL A 44 -20.72 -21.29 -8.68
N ALA A 45 -20.79 -22.11 -7.64
CA ALA A 45 -21.68 -23.26 -7.59
C ALA A 45 -23.16 -22.86 -7.81
N LEU A 46 -23.58 -21.77 -7.18
CA LEU A 46 -24.96 -21.25 -7.31
C LEU A 46 -25.27 -20.83 -8.76
N ALA A 47 -24.35 -20.13 -9.43
CA ALA A 47 -24.49 -19.75 -10.83
C ALA A 47 -24.59 -20.98 -11.75
N LEU A 48 -23.71 -21.96 -11.57
CA LEU A 48 -23.73 -23.19 -12.36
C LEU A 48 -25.05 -23.97 -12.19
N GLN A 49 -25.57 -24.05 -10.97
CA GLN A 49 -26.85 -24.74 -10.66
C GLN A 49 -28.05 -24.09 -11.35
N SER A 50 -28.04 -22.75 -11.44
CA SER A 50 -29.11 -22.00 -12.10
C SER A 50 -28.97 -21.93 -13.63
N GLY A 51 -27.96 -22.56 -14.23
CA GLY A 51 -27.63 -22.48 -15.63
C GLY A 51 -27.09 -21.12 -16.09
N GLY A 52 -26.62 -20.30 -15.15
CA GLY A 52 -25.99 -19.03 -15.43
C GLY A 52 -24.46 -19.12 -15.51
N ARG A 53 -23.81 -17.96 -15.57
CA ARG A 53 -22.35 -17.84 -15.61
C ARG A 53 -21.81 -17.15 -14.37
N ALA A 54 -20.59 -17.51 -13.98
CA ALA A 54 -19.84 -16.82 -12.94
C ALA A 54 -18.43 -16.50 -13.41
N PHE A 55 -17.96 -15.29 -13.15
CA PHE A 55 -16.58 -14.90 -13.43
C PHE A 55 -15.79 -14.73 -12.14
N TYR A 56 -14.67 -15.42 -12.05
CA TYR A 56 -13.72 -15.29 -10.94
C TYR A 56 -12.54 -14.43 -11.36
N THR A 57 -12.40 -13.25 -10.80
CA THR A 57 -11.28 -12.37 -11.14
C THR A 57 -10.20 -12.36 -10.06
N ALA A 58 -8.94 -12.34 -10.50
CA ALA A 58 -7.78 -12.26 -9.64
C ALA A 58 -6.81 -11.16 -10.12
N PRO A 59 -6.02 -10.55 -9.19
CA PRO A 59 -5.14 -9.44 -9.55
C PRO A 59 -3.95 -9.82 -10.44
N ILE A 60 -3.55 -11.08 -10.44
CA ILE A 60 -2.37 -11.52 -11.19
C ILE A 60 -2.61 -12.89 -11.84
N LYS A 61 -1.92 -13.12 -12.95
CA LYS A 61 -2.01 -14.35 -13.74
C LYS A 61 -1.73 -15.61 -12.92
N ALA A 62 -0.69 -15.62 -12.08
CA ALA A 62 -0.35 -16.79 -11.28
C ALA A 62 -1.51 -17.24 -10.37
N LEU A 63 -2.21 -16.29 -9.76
CA LEU A 63 -3.40 -16.58 -8.95
C LEU A 63 -4.57 -17.05 -9.82
N SER A 64 -4.75 -16.48 -11.01
CA SER A 64 -5.77 -16.94 -11.96
C SER A 64 -5.51 -18.39 -12.36
N ASN A 65 -4.27 -18.77 -12.71
CA ASN A 65 -3.89 -20.14 -13.04
C ASN A 65 -4.12 -21.10 -11.86
N GLN A 66 -3.80 -20.68 -10.64
CA GLN A 66 -4.08 -21.48 -9.45
C GLN A 66 -5.59 -21.70 -9.28
N LYS A 67 -6.39 -20.63 -9.37
CA LYS A 67 -7.84 -20.71 -9.21
C LYS A 67 -8.52 -21.52 -10.32
N PHE A 68 -8.00 -21.45 -11.55
CA PHE A 68 -8.45 -22.27 -12.64
C PHE A 68 -8.28 -23.78 -12.32
N ARG A 69 -7.11 -24.18 -11.80
CA ARG A 69 -6.86 -25.56 -11.36
C ARG A 69 -7.78 -25.96 -10.18
N ASP A 70 -7.88 -25.09 -9.16
CA ASP A 70 -8.69 -25.33 -7.96
C ASP A 70 -10.17 -25.55 -8.33
N LEU A 71 -10.75 -24.63 -9.12
CA LEU A 71 -12.15 -24.71 -9.57
C LEU A 71 -12.38 -25.86 -10.55
N GLY A 72 -11.42 -26.15 -11.44
CA GLY A 72 -11.47 -27.29 -12.34
C GLY A 72 -11.49 -28.62 -11.60
N GLY A 73 -10.77 -28.71 -10.47
CA GLY A 73 -10.84 -29.86 -9.56
C GLY A 73 -12.19 -30.02 -8.85
N LEU A 74 -12.84 -28.88 -8.52
CA LEU A 74 -14.13 -28.88 -7.81
C LEU A 74 -15.34 -29.12 -8.74
N PHE A 75 -15.36 -28.49 -9.91
CA PHE A 75 -16.53 -28.45 -10.80
C PHE A 75 -16.37 -29.25 -12.09
N GLY A 76 -15.17 -29.73 -12.37
CA GLY A 76 -14.81 -30.41 -13.62
C GLY A 76 -14.15 -29.46 -14.62
N LYS A 77 -13.16 -29.97 -15.37
CA LYS A 77 -12.36 -29.18 -16.33
C LYS A 77 -13.23 -28.54 -17.43
N ASP A 78 -14.27 -29.23 -17.87
CA ASP A 78 -15.16 -28.75 -18.92
C ASP A 78 -16.07 -27.58 -18.47
N GLN A 79 -16.28 -27.41 -17.17
CA GLN A 79 -17.10 -26.35 -16.58
C GLN A 79 -16.35 -25.08 -16.30
N VAL A 80 -15.01 -25.12 -16.38
CA VAL A 80 -14.16 -24.00 -16.00
C VAL A 80 -13.31 -23.55 -17.17
N GLY A 81 -13.27 -22.25 -17.42
CA GLY A 81 -12.41 -21.60 -18.41
C GLY A 81 -11.37 -20.71 -17.76
N LEU A 82 -10.37 -20.32 -18.55
CA LEU A 82 -9.33 -19.37 -18.17
C LEU A 82 -9.17 -18.30 -19.24
N MET A 83 -9.12 -17.03 -18.82
CA MET A 83 -8.82 -15.91 -19.71
C MET A 83 -7.81 -14.96 -19.03
N THR A 84 -6.60 -14.92 -19.56
CA THR A 84 -5.54 -13.99 -19.18
C THR A 84 -5.06 -13.24 -20.42
N GLY A 85 -4.21 -12.25 -20.27
CA GLY A 85 -3.71 -11.47 -21.40
C GLY A 85 -3.01 -12.31 -22.49
N ASP A 86 -2.49 -13.48 -22.15
CA ASP A 86 -1.69 -14.34 -23.02
C ASP A 86 -2.22 -15.78 -23.15
N GLN A 87 -3.28 -16.13 -22.39
CA GLN A 87 -3.83 -17.49 -22.43
C GLN A 87 -5.36 -17.46 -22.39
N VAL A 88 -5.98 -18.21 -23.28
CA VAL A 88 -7.44 -18.42 -23.35
C VAL A 88 -7.70 -19.92 -23.44
N VAL A 89 -8.43 -20.46 -22.46
CA VAL A 89 -8.84 -21.86 -22.40
C VAL A 89 -10.33 -21.88 -22.10
N ASN A 90 -11.13 -22.53 -22.93
CA ASN A 90 -12.57 -22.69 -22.77
C ASN A 90 -13.32 -21.39 -22.35
N PRO A 91 -13.25 -20.29 -23.14
CA PRO A 91 -13.78 -18.98 -22.75
C PRO A 91 -15.32 -18.97 -22.61
N GLU A 92 -16.00 -19.93 -23.18
CA GLU A 92 -17.46 -20.07 -23.12
C GLU A 92 -17.94 -20.92 -21.94
N ALA A 93 -17.00 -21.39 -21.09
CA ALA A 93 -17.36 -22.16 -19.90
C ALA A 93 -18.33 -21.39 -18.99
N PRO A 94 -19.19 -22.08 -18.24
CA PRO A 94 -20.09 -21.44 -17.28
C PRO A 94 -19.35 -20.69 -16.17
N ALA A 95 -18.20 -21.20 -15.72
CA ALA A 95 -17.31 -20.51 -14.79
C ALA A 95 -16.02 -20.12 -15.51
N VAL A 96 -15.67 -18.83 -15.54
CA VAL A 96 -14.42 -18.38 -16.17
C VAL A 96 -13.55 -17.67 -15.14
N VAL A 97 -12.33 -18.15 -14.99
CA VAL A 97 -11.29 -17.47 -14.20
C VAL A 97 -10.55 -16.50 -15.10
N MET A 98 -10.33 -15.28 -14.65
CA MET A 98 -9.64 -14.27 -15.45
C MET A 98 -8.89 -13.25 -14.60
N THR A 99 -8.02 -12.48 -15.24
CA THR A 99 -7.52 -11.29 -14.56
C THR A 99 -8.56 -10.17 -14.58
N THR A 100 -8.51 -9.29 -13.58
CA THR A 100 -9.50 -8.20 -13.43
C THR A 100 -9.50 -7.26 -14.64
N GLU A 101 -8.34 -7.08 -15.28
CA GLU A 101 -8.20 -6.30 -16.52
C GLU A 101 -8.94 -6.90 -17.70
N VAL A 102 -8.93 -8.22 -17.81
CA VAL A 102 -9.68 -8.92 -18.89
C VAL A 102 -11.17 -8.65 -18.72
N LEU A 103 -11.71 -8.77 -17.51
CA LEU A 103 -13.12 -8.46 -17.27
C LEU A 103 -13.45 -7.01 -17.59
N ARG A 104 -12.61 -6.05 -17.17
CA ARG A 104 -12.77 -4.63 -17.52
C ARG A 104 -12.86 -4.44 -19.03
N ASN A 105 -11.94 -5.05 -19.78
CA ASN A 105 -11.90 -4.92 -21.24
C ASN A 105 -13.15 -5.50 -21.89
N MET A 106 -13.64 -6.64 -21.39
CA MET A 106 -14.91 -7.23 -21.84
C MET A 106 -16.13 -6.33 -21.58
N LEU A 107 -16.14 -5.64 -20.42
CA LEU A 107 -17.20 -4.70 -20.06
C LEU A 107 -17.22 -3.48 -21.00
N TYR A 108 -16.06 -2.96 -21.38
CA TYR A 108 -15.95 -1.86 -22.35
C TYR A 108 -16.37 -2.29 -23.76
N ALA A 109 -15.94 -3.47 -24.18
CA ALA A 109 -16.31 -4.04 -25.49
C ALA A 109 -17.79 -4.42 -25.58
N ARG A 110 -18.55 -4.37 -24.46
CA ARG A 110 -19.95 -4.86 -24.38
C ARG A 110 -20.10 -6.26 -25.00
N ALA A 111 -19.13 -7.12 -24.70
CA ALA A 111 -19.03 -8.43 -25.32
C ALA A 111 -20.28 -9.29 -25.04
N GLY A 112 -20.79 -9.98 -26.07
CA GLY A 112 -21.87 -10.98 -25.90
C GLY A 112 -21.53 -12.06 -24.87
N ALA A 113 -20.24 -12.26 -24.60
CA ALA A 113 -19.73 -13.18 -23.58
C ALA A 113 -20.18 -12.84 -22.14
N LEU A 114 -20.76 -11.63 -21.89
CA LEU A 114 -21.37 -11.28 -20.60
C LEU A 114 -22.80 -11.79 -20.45
N ALA A 115 -23.38 -12.37 -21.49
CA ALA A 115 -24.75 -12.91 -21.45
C ALA A 115 -24.85 -14.04 -20.40
N GLY A 116 -25.88 -13.98 -19.57
CA GLY A 116 -26.14 -14.96 -18.52
C GLY A 116 -25.21 -14.84 -17.29
N LEU A 117 -24.38 -13.80 -17.21
CA LEU A 117 -23.52 -13.56 -16.04
C LEU A 117 -24.37 -13.21 -14.81
N GLN A 118 -24.23 -13.98 -13.75
CA GLN A 118 -24.97 -13.81 -12.49
C GLN A 118 -24.09 -13.34 -11.35
N TRP A 119 -22.86 -13.83 -11.29
CA TRP A 119 -21.93 -13.52 -10.21
C TRP A 119 -20.55 -13.15 -10.73
N VAL A 120 -19.95 -12.15 -10.10
CA VAL A 120 -18.54 -11.79 -10.26
C VAL A 120 -17.85 -11.89 -8.93
N VAL A 121 -16.80 -12.69 -8.85
CA VAL A 121 -15.89 -12.72 -7.73
C VAL A 121 -14.75 -11.74 -8.02
N LEU A 122 -14.59 -10.76 -7.13
CA LEU A 122 -13.46 -9.84 -7.12
C LEU A 122 -12.51 -10.28 -6.00
N ASP A 123 -11.50 -11.07 -6.34
CA ASP A 123 -10.51 -11.51 -5.36
C ASP A 123 -9.47 -10.43 -5.11
N GLU A 124 -8.97 -10.40 -3.89
CA GLU A 124 -7.97 -9.46 -3.40
C GLU A 124 -8.35 -7.99 -3.68
N VAL A 125 -9.58 -7.58 -3.36
CA VAL A 125 -10.11 -6.22 -3.62
C VAL A 125 -9.24 -5.12 -3.03
N HIS A 126 -8.42 -5.42 -2.03
CA HIS A 126 -7.47 -4.43 -1.48
C HIS A 126 -6.40 -3.96 -2.49
N PHE A 127 -6.27 -4.59 -3.66
CA PHE A 127 -5.52 -4.05 -4.79
C PHE A 127 -6.07 -2.75 -5.38
N LEU A 128 -7.26 -2.31 -4.97
CA LEU A 128 -7.74 -0.94 -5.23
C LEU A 128 -6.72 0.16 -4.85
N GLU A 129 -5.82 -0.14 -3.89
CA GLU A 129 -4.75 0.78 -3.45
C GLU A 129 -3.53 0.77 -4.39
N ASP A 130 -3.43 -0.16 -5.33
CA ASP A 130 -2.29 -0.24 -6.24
C ASP A 130 -2.25 0.99 -7.17
N PRO A 131 -1.14 1.77 -7.19
CA PRO A 131 -1.05 3.02 -7.94
C PRO A 131 -1.23 2.86 -9.45
N TYR A 132 -0.93 1.68 -9.98
CA TYR A 132 -0.92 1.38 -11.41
C TYR A 132 -2.18 0.65 -11.86
N ARG A 133 -2.69 -0.25 -11.05
CA ARG A 133 -3.75 -1.19 -11.42
C ARG A 133 -5.04 -1.01 -10.63
N GLY A 134 -5.02 -0.29 -9.51
CA GLY A 134 -6.16 -0.17 -8.59
C GLY A 134 -7.43 0.34 -9.23
N ALA A 135 -7.32 1.24 -10.21
CA ALA A 135 -8.47 1.78 -10.95
C ALA A 135 -9.34 0.70 -11.61
N VAL A 136 -8.74 -0.42 -12.01
CA VAL A 136 -9.44 -1.50 -12.75
C VAL A 136 -10.57 -2.11 -11.94
N TRP A 137 -10.39 -2.27 -10.61
CA TRP A 137 -11.44 -2.82 -9.73
C TRP A 137 -12.65 -1.89 -9.64
N GLU A 138 -12.41 -0.58 -9.53
CA GLU A 138 -13.51 0.40 -9.51
C GLU A 138 -14.24 0.44 -10.85
N GLU A 139 -13.50 0.43 -11.97
CA GLU A 139 -14.07 0.36 -13.31
C GLU A 139 -14.97 -0.86 -13.46
N VAL A 140 -14.54 -2.04 -13.02
CA VAL A 140 -15.37 -3.25 -13.05
C VAL A 140 -16.63 -3.05 -12.22
N VAL A 141 -16.55 -2.58 -10.99
CA VAL A 141 -17.71 -2.37 -10.11
C VAL A 141 -18.70 -1.36 -10.72
N LEU A 142 -18.18 -0.29 -11.34
CA LEU A 142 -18.99 0.79 -11.93
C LEU A 142 -19.68 0.39 -13.26
N HIS A 143 -19.08 -0.53 -14.02
CA HIS A 143 -19.56 -0.91 -15.36
C HIS A 143 -20.35 -2.23 -15.39
N LEU A 144 -20.26 -3.05 -14.35
CA LEU A 144 -21.08 -4.27 -14.25
C LEU A 144 -22.57 -3.93 -14.26
N ALA A 145 -23.36 -4.74 -14.94
CA ALA A 145 -24.83 -4.64 -14.94
C ALA A 145 -25.39 -4.74 -13.51
N PRO A 146 -26.40 -3.93 -13.13
CA PRO A 146 -26.91 -3.86 -11.75
C PRO A 146 -27.36 -5.20 -11.16
N GLU A 147 -27.87 -6.09 -12.00
CA GLU A 147 -28.38 -7.42 -11.63
C GLU A 147 -27.29 -8.44 -11.31
N VAL A 148 -26.04 -8.19 -11.70
CA VAL A 148 -24.92 -9.10 -11.43
C VAL A 148 -24.47 -8.96 -9.97
N GLY A 149 -24.51 -10.03 -9.21
CA GLY A 149 -24.02 -10.07 -7.82
C GLY A 149 -22.50 -10.00 -7.74
N ILE A 150 -21.97 -9.38 -6.70
CA ILE A 150 -20.53 -9.28 -6.44
C ILE A 150 -20.17 -10.00 -5.14
N VAL A 151 -19.17 -10.88 -5.21
CA VAL A 151 -18.46 -11.41 -4.04
C VAL A 151 -17.08 -10.77 -4.01
N ALA A 152 -16.91 -9.77 -3.16
CA ALA A 152 -15.65 -9.05 -2.98
C ALA A 152 -14.84 -9.67 -1.82
N LEU A 153 -13.67 -10.22 -2.09
CA LEU A 153 -12.79 -10.83 -1.10
C LEU A 153 -11.60 -9.90 -0.84
N SER A 154 -11.38 -9.56 0.43
CA SER A 154 -10.32 -8.64 0.85
C SER A 154 -9.50 -9.21 2.00
N ALA A 155 -8.26 -8.76 2.15
CA ALA A 155 -7.54 -8.83 3.41
C ALA A 155 -8.27 -8.02 4.49
N THR A 156 -7.84 -8.13 5.75
CA THR A 156 -8.37 -7.26 6.82
C THR A 156 -8.00 -5.80 6.57
N VAL A 157 -9.02 -4.98 6.37
CA VAL A 157 -8.89 -3.52 6.20
C VAL A 157 -9.64 -2.82 7.31
N SER A 158 -9.12 -1.70 7.79
CA SER A 158 -9.71 -0.96 8.92
C SER A 158 -11.01 -0.25 8.52
N ASN A 159 -11.16 0.09 7.24
CA ASN A 159 -12.31 0.79 6.67
C ASN A 159 -13.18 -0.11 5.77
N ALA A 160 -13.34 -1.39 6.14
CA ALA A 160 -14.22 -2.32 5.41
C ALA A 160 -15.67 -1.79 5.31
N ASP A 161 -16.16 -1.13 6.36
CA ASP A 161 -17.49 -0.52 6.36
C ASP A 161 -17.61 0.59 5.32
N GLU A 162 -16.57 1.43 5.16
CA GLU A 162 -16.54 2.49 4.14
C GLU A 162 -16.59 1.91 2.72
N LEU A 163 -15.80 0.86 2.45
CA LEU A 163 -15.86 0.15 1.17
C LEU A 163 -17.23 -0.48 0.94
N GLY A 164 -17.82 -1.06 1.99
CA GLY A 164 -19.16 -1.62 1.96
C GLY A 164 -20.25 -0.57 1.71
N ASP A 165 -20.15 0.61 2.33
CA ASP A 165 -21.05 1.73 2.10
C ASP A 165 -20.98 2.22 0.64
N TRP A 166 -19.79 2.30 0.08
CA TRP A 166 -19.62 2.60 -1.34
C TRP A 166 -20.25 1.53 -2.23
N LEU A 167 -19.99 0.24 -1.97
CA LEU A 167 -20.61 -0.84 -2.73
C LEU A 167 -22.14 -0.78 -2.65
N ARG A 168 -22.74 -0.48 -1.48
CA ARG A 168 -24.18 -0.28 -1.33
C ARG A 168 -24.70 0.89 -2.16
N ALA A 169 -23.96 2.00 -2.17
CA ALA A 169 -24.33 3.17 -2.96
C ALA A 169 -24.31 2.92 -4.47
N VAL A 170 -23.35 2.09 -4.95
CA VAL A 170 -23.16 1.84 -6.38
C VAL A 170 -23.95 0.62 -6.88
N ARG A 171 -24.05 -0.45 -6.07
CA ARG A 171 -24.57 -1.76 -6.47
C ARG A 171 -25.89 -2.15 -5.78
N GLY A 172 -26.34 -1.37 -4.80
CA GLY A 172 -27.51 -1.72 -4.00
C GLY A 172 -27.16 -2.65 -2.83
N PRO A 173 -28.09 -3.53 -2.40
CA PRO A 173 -27.92 -4.32 -1.18
C PRO A 173 -26.61 -5.11 -1.16
N THR A 174 -25.72 -4.74 -0.26
CA THR A 174 -24.40 -5.37 -0.08
C THR A 174 -24.14 -5.59 1.41
N ASP A 175 -23.87 -6.81 1.79
CA ASP A 175 -23.52 -7.16 3.15
C ASP A 175 -22.00 -7.06 3.37
N VAL A 176 -21.58 -6.67 4.57
CA VAL A 176 -20.17 -6.59 4.95
C VAL A 176 -19.92 -7.58 6.07
N VAL A 177 -19.06 -8.56 5.80
CA VAL A 177 -18.68 -9.59 6.75
C VAL A 177 -17.21 -9.43 7.11
N VAL A 178 -16.93 -9.11 8.37
CA VAL A 178 -15.56 -8.84 8.84
C VAL A 178 -15.14 -9.90 9.84
N GLU A 179 -14.08 -10.64 9.50
CA GLU A 179 -13.42 -11.55 10.42
C GLU A 179 -12.03 -10.97 10.78
N ARG A 180 -11.79 -10.74 12.05
CA ARG A 180 -10.50 -10.21 12.56
C ARG A 180 -9.65 -11.28 13.23
N ARG A 181 -10.23 -12.43 13.54
CA ARG A 181 -9.53 -13.53 14.19
C ARG A 181 -8.77 -14.35 13.18
N ARG A 182 -7.49 -14.52 13.39
CA ARG A 182 -6.67 -15.41 12.54
C ARG A 182 -6.96 -16.88 12.92
N PRO A 183 -7.08 -17.77 11.93
CA PRO A 183 -7.27 -19.20 12.19
C PRO A 183 -6.06 -19.80 12.93
N VAL A 184 -4.86 -19.34 12.65
CA VAL A 184 -3.62 -19.74 13.32
C VAL A 184 -3.05 -18.55 14.08
N ARG A 185 -2.77 -18.72 15.37
CA ARG A 185 -2.19 -17.67 16.23
C ARG A 185 -0.81 -17.27 15.71
N LEU A 186 -0.58 -15.96 15.52
CA LEU A 186 0.71 -15.41 15.10
C LEU A 186 1.49 -14.92 16.32
N ARG A 187 2.72 -15.41 16.47
CA ARG A 187 3.72 -14.86 17.39
C ARG A 187 4.72 -14.01 16.63
N SER A 188 4.96 -12.82 17.12
CA SER A 188 5.93 -11.90 16.52
C SER A 188 7.19 -11.82 17.37
N HIS A 189 8.36 -12.03 16.73
CA HIS A 189 9.67 -12.08 17.37
C HIS A 189 10.61 -11.03 16.77
N TYR A 190 11.56 -10.59 17.57
CA TYR A 190 12.66 -9.74 17.16
C TYR A 190 13.96 -10.49 17.28
N LEU A 191 14.72 -10.57 16.19
CA LEU A 191 16.00 -11.25 16.13
C LEU A 191 17.14 -10.24 16.17
N VAL A 192 18.02 -10.34 17.15
CA VAL A 192 19.14 -9.41 17.35
C VAL A 192 20.44 -10.18 17.44
N GLY A 193 21.37 -9.91 16.53
CA GLY A 193 22.72 -10.45 16.61
C GLY A 193 23.57 -9.66 17.63
N GLN A 194 24.40 -10.37 18.38
CA GLN A 194 25.42 -9.77 19.24
C GLN A 194 26.80 -10.08 18.71
N ARG A 195 27.62 -9.06 18.51
CA ARG A 195 29.00 -9.24 18.02
C ARG A 195 29.81 -10.04 19.05
N GLY A 196 30.47 -11.10 18.61
CA GLY A 196 31.42 -11.85 19.45
C GLY A 196 32.62 -10.98 19.89
N GLY A 197 33.14 -11.22 21.08
CA GLY A 197 34.35 -10.60 21.57
C GLY A 197 35.56 -11.57 21.50
N ARG A 198 36.76 -11.15 21.94
CA ARG A 198 37.91 -12.05 22.03
C ARG A 198 37.52 -13.29 22.87
N GLY A 199 37.48 -14.45 22.24
CA GLY A 199 37.15 -15.74 22.88
C GLY A 199 35.67 -15.99 23.15
N ARG A 200 34.74 -15.14 22.68
CA ARG A 200 33.30 -15.35 22.77
C ARG A 200 32.69 -15.48 21.37
N PRO A 201 31.90 -16.53 21.12
CA PRO A 201 31.18 -16.65 19.85
C PRO A 201 30.13 -15.55 19.71
N ARG A 202 29.71 -15.31 18.47
CA ARG A 202 28.56 -14.46 18.14
C ARG A 202 27.29 -15.12 18.71
N GLN A 203 26.38 -14.33 19.26
CA GLN A 203 25.11 -14.80 19.82
C GLN A 203 23.93 -14.21 19.05
N LEU A 204 22.87 -14.98 18.92
CA LEU A 204 21.58 -14.55 18.41
C LEU A 204 20.58 -14.50 19.57
N HIS A 205 19.91 -13.37 19.71
CA HIS A 205 18.85 -13.17 20.69
C HIS A 205 17.51 -13.13 19.98
N ARG A 206 16.57 -13.96 20.43
CA ARG A 206 15.17 -13.93 20.03
C ARG A 206 14.34 -13.43 21.19
N VAL A 207 13.62 -12.32 21.00
CA VAL A 207 12.71 -11.76 21.99
C VAL A 207 11.33 -11.57 21.38
N ASP A 208 10.29 -11.69 22.19
CA ASP A 208 8.94 -11.45 21.73
C ASP A 208 8.72 -9.95 21.50
N LEU A 209 8.14 -9.59 20.36
CA LEU A 209 7.72 -8.22 20.07
C LEU A 209 6.45 -7.85 20.85
N ARG A 210 5.61 -8.84 21.12
CA ARG A 210 4.35 -8.66 21.85
C ARG A 210 4.12 -9.79 22.84
N ARG A 211 3.68 -9.45 24.04
CA ARG A 211 3.26 -10.39 25.07
C ARG A 211 1.85 -10.01 25.54
N GLU A 212 0.91 -10.95 25.52
CA GLU A 212 -0.48 -10.70 25.91
C GLU A 212 -1.16 -9.51 25.19
N GLY A 213 -0.87 -9.34 23.92
CA GLY A 213 -1.43 -8.25 23.09
C GLY A 213 -0.77 -6.88 23.29
N LYS A 214 0.14 -6.70 24.25
CA LYS A 214 0.88 -5.47 24.50
C LYS A 214 2.30 -5.55 23.93
N SER A 215 2.90 -4.41 23.62
CA SER A 215 4.32 -4.33 23.24
C SER A 215 5.19 -4.80 24.42
N ALA A 216 6.10 -5.74 24.15
CA ALA A 216 7.05 -6.20 25.16
C ALA A 216 8.18 -5.15 25.28
N LYS A 217 8.56 -4.79 26.51
CA LYS A 217 9.59 -3.76 26.74
C LYS A 217 11.03 -4.28 26.57
N GLU A 218 11.22 -5.60 26.56
CA GLU A 218 12.55 -6.23 26.53
C GLU A 218 13.39 -5.84 25.34
N GLY A 219 12.76 -5.53 24.20
CA GLY A 219 13.46 -5.16 22.97
C GLY A 219 14.01 -3.75 22.97
N GLN A 220 13.54 -2.86 23.83
CA GLN A 220 14.05 -1.47 23.92
C GLN A 220 15.55 -1.41 24.27
N ARG A 221 16.07 -2.42 24.98
CA ARG A 221 17.50 -2.53 25.32
C ARG A 221 18.42 -2.65 24.10
N PHE A 222 17.84 -2.98 22.93
CA PHE A 222 18.60 -3.11 21.68
C PHE A 222 18.61 -1.84 20.85
N ASP A 223 17.90 -0.78 21.28
CA ASP A 223 17.95 0.53 20.61
C ASP A 223 19.34 1.15 20.81
N VAL A 224 19.84 1.77 19.75
CA VAL A 224 21.13 2.46 19.74
C VAL A 224 20.88 3.96 19.87
N GLU A 225 21.33 4.58 20.96
CA GLU A 225 21.22 6.01 21.18
C GLU A 225 22.16 6.80 20.26
N GLY A 226 21.64 7.82 19.62
CA GLY A 226 22.17 8.87 18.74
C GLY A 226 23.65 8.80 18.30
N LYS A 227 24.59 9.12 19.16
CA LYS A 227 26.02 9.23 18.81
C LYS A 227 26.78 7.90 18.67
N GLN A 228 26.18 6.78 19.06
CA GLN A 228 26.80 5.44 18.96
C GLN A 228 26.58 4.77 17.60
N ARG A 229 25.80 5.36 16.70
CA ARG A 229 25.46 4.79 15.39
C ARG A 229 26.66 4.57 14.46
N TYR A 230 27.77 5.29 14.65
CA TYR A 230 28.91 5.30 13.73
C TYR A 230 30.28 5.02 14.38
N GLY A 231 30.34 4.61 15.65
CA GLY A 231 31.61 4.36 16.36
C GLY A 231 32.19 2.97 16.12
N ARG A 232 33.36 2.88 15.50
CA ARG A 232 34.18 1.66 15.47
C ARG A 232 34.69 1.36 16.90
N GLY A 233 34.25 0.23 17.48
CA GLY A 233 34.93 -0.41 18.57
C GLY A 233 34.40 -0.21 20.00
N ARG A 234 33.24 -0.89 20.29
CA ARG A 234 32.95 -1.34 21.68
C ARG A 234 32.64 -2.84 21.69
N PRO A 235 33.19 -3.63 22.63
CA PRO A 235 32.84 -5.04 22.83
C PRO A 235 31.38 -5.14 23.27
N GLY A 236 30.55 -5.91 22.59
CA GLY A 236 29.15 -6.16 22.93
C GLY A 236 28.12 -5.40 22.08
N GLY A 237 28.50 -4.81 20.93
CA GLY A 237 27.59 -4.10 20.04
C GLY A 237 26.59 -5.02 19.36
N TRP A 238 25.35 -4.53 19.22
CA TRP A 238 24.28 -5.20 18.47
C TRP A 238 24.56 -5.14 16.97
N VAL A 239 24.19 -6.18 16.24
CA VAL A 239 24.37 -6.30 14.79
C VAL A 239 23.19 -7.00 14.17
N THR A 240 22.95 -6.74 12.88
CA THR A 240 21.96 -7.51 12.10
C THR A 240 22.36 -8.99 12.11
N PRO A 241 21.42 -9.91 12.40
CA PRO A 241 21.66 -11.34 12.31
C PRO A 241 22.16 -11.74 10.92
N ARG A 242 23.06 -12.70 10.85
CA ARG A 242 23.45 -13.30 9.58
C ARG A 242 22.39 -14.34 9.16
N ARG A 243 22.16 -14.48 7.86
CA ARG A 243 21.12 -15.37 7.33
C ARG A 243 21.29 -16.83 7.76
N HIS A 244 22.55 -17.35 7.82
CA HIS A 244 22.80 -18.69 8.35
C HIS A 244 22.51 -18.83 9.86
N GLU A 245 22.69 -17.75 10.66
CA GLU A 245 22.31 -17.75 12.08
C GLU A 245 20.78 -17.81 12.21
N VAL A 246 20.05 -17.09 11.33
CA VAL A 246 18.58 -17.14 11.28
C VAL A 246 18.11 -18.54 10.86
N LEU A 247 18.70 -19.13 9.82
CA LEU A 247 18.36 -20.49 9.38
C LEU A 247 18.55 -21.52 10.50
N ARG A 248 19.68 -21.45 11.21
CA ARG A 248 19.94 -22.33 12.35
C ARG A 248 18.88 -22.17 13.44
N GLU A 249 18.55 -20.94 13.81
CA GLU A 249 17.48 -20.64 14.78
C GLU A 249 16.13 -21.23 14.36
N LEU A 250 15.75 -21.07 13.08
CA LEU A 250 14.51 -21.62 12.54
C LEU A 250 14.48 -23.15 12.61
N SER A 251 15.60 -23.79 12.28
CA SER A 251 15.73 -25.24 12.30
C SER A 251 15.70 -25.77 13.73
N GLU A 252 16.53 -25.24 14.65
CA GLU A 252 16.63 -25.67 16.04
C GLU A 252 15.30 -25.43 16.82
N ALA A 253 14.59 -24.34 16.51
CA ALA A 253 13.31 -24.01 17.12
C ALA A 253 12.10 -24.73 16.47
N GLY A 254 12.32 -25.59 15.45
CA GLY A 254 11.27 -26.28 14.73
C GLY A 254 10.31 -25.32 14.00
N MET A 255 10.80 -24.21 13.47
CA MET A 255 10.02 -23.16 12.82
C MET A 255 10.01 -23.28 11.28
N LEU A 256 10.53 -24.33 10.70
CA LEU A 256 10.42 -24.63 9.27
C LEU A 256 9.10 -25.32 8.93
N PRO A 257 8.56 -25.19 7.69
CA PRO A 257 9.09 -24.41 6.59
C PRO A 257 8.91 -22.91 6.79
N ALA A 258 9.81 -22.12 6.18
CA ALA A 258 9.84 -20.68 6.34
C ALA A 258 9.99 -19.93 5.00
N ILE A 259 9.42 -18.72 4.96
CA ILE A 259 9.70 -17.74 3.91
C ILE A 259 10.52 -16.61 4.53
N HIS A 260 11.71 -16.34 3.96
CA HIS A 260 12.59 -15.26 4.40
C HIS A 260 12.56 -14.12 3.37
N PHE A 261 11.85 -13.04 3.69
CA PHE A 261 11.70 -11.89 2.81
C PHE A 261 12.94 -11.02 2.81
N ILE A 262 13.53 -10.88 1.61
CA ILE A 262 14.70 -10.05 1.32
C ILE A 262 14.33 -9.13 0.16
N PHE A 263 14.30 -7.79 0.37
CA PHE A 263 13.86 -6.83 -0.66
C PHE A 263 14.95 -6.53 -1.69
N SER A 264 15.62 -7.59 -2.17
CA SER A 264 16.66 -7.55 -3.18
C SER A 264 16.72 -8.89 -3.89
N ARG A 265 16.63 -8.90 -5.21
CA ARG A 265 16.73 -10.10 -6.05
C ARG A 265 18.08 -10.78 -5.84
N ALA A 266 19.17 -10.04 -6.08
CA ALA A 266 20.53 -10.54 -5.85
C ALA A 266 20.74 -11.00 -4.40
N GLY A 267 20.09 -10.35 -3.43
CA GLY A 267 20.13 -10.77 -2.02
C GLY A 267 19.44 -12.10 -1.77
N CYS A 268 18.38 -12.45 -2.51
CA CYS A 268 17.73 -13.76 -2.44
C CYS A 268 18.63 -14.86 -3.01
N ASP A 269 19.22 -14.62 -4.18
CA ASP A 269 20.15 -15.56 -4.81
C ASP A 269 21.41 -15.77 -3.95
N GLU A 270 22.03 -14.69 -3.47
CA GLU A 270 23.19 -14.74 -2.57
C GLU A 270 22.87 -15.53 -1.29
N ALA A 271 21.66 -15.39 -0.74
CA ALA A 271 21.26 -16.11 0.46
C ALA A 271 21.11 -17.63 0.19
N ARG A 272 20.51 -18.04 -0.93
CA ARG A 272 20.45 -19.43 -1.38
C ARG A 272 21.85 -19.98 -1.60
N ASP A 273 22.67 -19.30 -2.38
CA ASP A 273 24.02 -19.73 -2.72
C ASP A 273 24.94 -19.86 -1.49
N GLN A 274 24.71 -19.01 -0.47
CA GLN A 274 25.42 -19.11 0.80
C GLN A 274 25.09 -20.42 1.52
N VAL A 275 23.80 -20.83 1.54
CA VAL A 275 23.40 -22.11 2.15
C VAL A 275 24.02 -23.29 1.39
N VAL A 276 24.06 -23.22 0.06
CA VAL A 276 24.69 -24.24 -0.79
C VAL A 276 26.19 -24.32 -0.51
N ARG A 277 26.91 -23.19 -0.50
CA ARG A 277 28.35 -23.11 -0.19
C ARG A 277 28.68 -23.60 1.21
N ASP A 278 27.83 -23.34 2.19
CA ASP A 278 28.02 -23.78 3.58
C ASP A 278 27.75 -25.29 3.73
N GLY A 279 27.35 -26.00 2.68
CA GLY A 279 27.06 -27.43 2.68
C GLY A 279 25.82 -27.82 3.50
N VAL A 280 24.95 -26.88 3.84
CA VAL A 280 23.73 -27.15 4.61
C VAL A 280 22.69 -27.80 3.72
N SER A 281 22.10 -28.91 4.18
CA SER A 281 20.94 -29.57 3.56
C SER A 281 19.82 -29.64 4.58
N LEU A 282 18.61 -29.24 4.17
CA LEU A 282 17.38 -29.35 4.93
C LEU A 282 16.55 -30.55 4.50
N ASN A 283 16.87 -31.13 3.34
CA ASN A 283 16.28 -32.35 2.80
C ASN A 283 17.17 -33.57 3.08
N ASP A 284 16.54 -34.71 3.26
CA ASP A 284 17.19 -35.99 3.20
C ASP A 284 17.39 -36.48 1.74
N ALA A 285 17.98 -37.65 1.55
CA ALA A 285 18.27 -38.21 0.24
C ALA A 285 17.01 -38.53 -0.59
N LEU A 286 15.93 -38.99 0.07
CA LEU A 286 14.68 -39.33 -0.61
C LEU A 286 13.94 -38.07 -1.05
N GLU A 287 13.91 -37.05 -0.18
CA GLU A 287 13.35 -35.75 -0.52
C GLU A 287 14.12 -35.08 -1.67
N ALA A 288 15.45 -35.16 -1.68
CA ALA A 288 16.28 -34.63 -2.75
C ALA A 288 16.02 -35.34 -4.10
N GLU A 289 15.85 -36.68 -4.09
CA GLU A 289 15.47 -37.45 -5.28
C GLU A 289 14.07 -37.07 -5.78
N ALA A 290 13.10 -36.93 -4.87
CA ALA A 290 11.74 -36.50 -5.23
C ALA A 290 11.72 -35.08 -5.87
N VAL A 291 12.56 -34.17 -5.38
CA VAL A 291 12.77 -32.85 -6.01
C VAL A 291 13.29 -33.00 -7.43
N GLU A 292 14.30 -33.85 -7.63
CA GLU A 292 14.93 -34.05 -8.95
C GLU A 292 13.91 -34.60 -9.97
N VAL A 293 13.18 -35.63 -9.60
CA VAL A 293 12.12 -36.21 -10.45
C VAL A 293 11.08 -35.19 -10.83
N HIS A 294 10.60 -34.39 -9.87
CA HIS A 294 9.59 -33.36 -10.13
C HIS A 294 10.13 -32.29 -11.09
N VAL A 295 11.33 -31.81 -10.86
CA VAL A 295 11.95 -30.77 -11.71
C VAL A 295 12.18 -31.27 -13.12
N GLN A 296 12.72 -32.49 -13.27
CA GLN A 296 12.95 -33.10 -14.60
C GLN A 296 11.66 -33.22 -15.39
N ALA A 297 10.55 -33.64 -14.73
CA ALA A 297 9.25 -33.73 -15.38
C ALA A 297 8.73 -32.36 -15.85
N ARG A 298 8.95 -31.31 -15.05
CA ARG A 298 8.52 -29.95 -15.40
C ARG A 298 9.39 -29.28 -16.47
N LEU A 299 10.66 -29.66 -16.58
CA LEU A 299 11.62 -29.09 -17.54
C LEU A 299 11.78 -29.92 -18.82
N ALA A 300 11.10 -31.06 -18.94
CA ALA A 300 11.28 -32.01 -20.04
C ALA A 300 11.16 -31.42 -21.45
N ASN A 301 10.37 -30.37 -21.61
CA ASN A 301 10.14 -29.71 -22.91
C ASN A 301 10.97 -28.43 -23.10
N VAL A 302 11.84 -28.05 -22.14
CA VAL A 302 12.69 -26.85 -22.25
C VAL A 302 14.01 -27.26 -22.96
N PRO A 303 14.44 -26.55 -24.01
CA PRO A 303 15.70 -26.80 -24.65
C PRO A 303 16.88 -26.76 -23.66
N ASP A 304 17.80 -27.71 -23.78
CA ASP A 304 19.00 -27.81 -22.90
C ASP A 304 19.83 -26.51 -22.93
N ALA A 305 19.98 -25.88 -24.10
CA ALA A 305 20.67 -24.60 -24.24
C ALA A 305 20.02 -23.47 -23.44
N ASP A 306 18.67 -23.42 -23.41
CA ASP A 306 17.95 -22.44 -22.60
C ASP A 306 18.15 -22.73 -21.11
N LEU A 307 18.18 -24.01 -20.69
CA LEU A 307 18.42 -24.40 -19.31
C LEU A 307 19.82 -24.02 -18.83
N GLU A 308 20.82 -24.23 -19.68
CA GLU A 308 22.22 -23.86 -19.43
C GLU A 308 22.34 -22.33 -19.28
N ALA A 309 21.76 -21.55 -20.22
CA ALA A 309 21.73 -20.10 -20.19
C ALA A 309 21.07 -19.55 -18.92
N LEU A 310 20.08 -20.24 -18.40
CA LEU A 310 19.37 -19.87 -17.15
C LEU A 310 20.09 -20.32 -15.87
N GLY A 311 21.20 -21.05 -15.96
CA GLY A 311 21.97 -21.54 -14.82
C GLY A 311 21.22 -22.59 -14.00
N VAL A 312 20.50 -23.52 -14.67
CA VAL A 312 19.63 -24.51 -14.03
C VAL A 312 20.33 -25.35 -12.97
N GLU A 313 21.62 -25.70 -13.17
CA GLU A 313 22.37 -26.53 -12.23
C GLU A 313 22.49 -25.85 -10.85
N GLY A 314 22.89 -24.58 -10.79
CA GLY A 314 23.01 -23.84 -9.53
C GLY A 314 21.67 -23.67 -8.84
N TRP A 315 20.58 -23.50 -9.58
CA TRP A 315 19.24 -23.46 -9.05
C TRP A 315 18.80 -24.82 -8.49
N MET A 316 19.06 -25.92 -9.21
CA MET A 316 18.78 -27.30 -8.81
C MET A 316 19.53 -27.70 -7.53
N ASP A 317 20.78 -27.29 -7.36
CA ASP A 317 21.53 -27.55 -6.13
C ASP A 317 20.87 -27.00 -4.87
N GLY A 318 20.28 -25.79 -4.97
CA GLY A 318 19.47 -25.22 -3.90
C GLY A 318 18.22 -26.05 -3.62
N LEU A 319 17.48 -26.43 -4.67
CA LEU A 319 16.24 -27.20 -4.53
C LEU A 319 16.46 -28.56 -3.88
N ARG A 320 17.50 -29.32 -4.30
CA ARG A 320 17.89 -30.61 -3.70
C ARG A 320 18.13 -30.49 -2.21
N ARG A 321 18.67 -29.36 -1.76
CA ARG A 321 18.93 -29.05 -0.34
C ARG A 321 17.72 -28.50 0.40
N GLY A 322 16.55 -28.38 -0.24
CA GLY A 322 15.33 -27.85 0.35
C GLY A 322 15.30 -26.33 0.48
N VAL A 323 16.15 -25.61 -0.30
CA VAL A 323 16.25 -24.14 -0.26
C VAL A 323 16.11 -23.55 -1.67
N ALA A 324 15.33 -22.50 -1.80
CA ALA A 324 15.12 -21.78 -3.06
C ALA A 324 15.21 -20.26 -2.90
N ALA A 325 15.48 -19.57 -4.02
CA ALA A 325 15.18 -18.15 -4.18
C ALA A 325 13.88 -18.01 -4.98
N HIS A 326 13.09 -16.97 -4.68
CA HIS A 326 11.86 -16.65 -5.41
C HIS A 326 11.73 -15.14 -5.60
N HIS A 327 11.89 -14.66 -6.80
CA HIS A 327 11.83 -13.23 -7.14
C HIS A 327 11.53 -13.00 -8.62
N ALA A 328 11.21 -11.76 -9.00
CA ALA A 328 10.84 -11.39 -10.36
C ALA A 328 11.96 -11.55 -11.41
N GLY A 329 13.20 -11.79 -10.99
CA GLY A 329 14.33 -12.09 -11.87
C GLY A 329 14.41 -13.55 -12.33
N LEU A 330 13.65 -14.47 -11.72
CA LEU A 330 13.52 -15.86 -12.16
C LEU A 330 12.47 -15.97 -13.27
N VAL A 331 12.72 -16.85 -14.23
CA VAL A 331 11.72 -17.17 -15.24
C VAL A 331 10.45 -17.75 -14.60
N PRO A 332 9.25 -17.53 -15.18
CA PRO A 332 8.00 -17.99 -14.59
C PRO A 332 7.98 -19.48 -14.27
N LEU A 333 8.51 -20.31 -15.14
CA LEU A 333 8.59 -21.76 -14.93
C LEU A 333 9.36 -22.13 -13.66
N PHE A 334 10.52 -21.51 -13.38
CA PHE A 334 11.29 -21.76 -12.16
C PHE A 334 10.54 -21.30 -10.91
N LYS A 335 9.77 -20.22 -11.00
CA LYS A 335 8.90 -19.78 -9.89
C LYS A 335 7.79 -20.79 -9.61
N GLU A 336 7.10 -21.25 -10.66
CA GLU A 336 6.02 -22.25 -10.54
C GLU A 336 6.54 -23.56 -9.91
N VAL A 337 7.66 -24.08 -10.37
CA VAL A 337 8.29 -25.27 -9.80
C VAL A 337 8.69 -25.05 -8.33
N THR A 338 9.25 -23.89 -8.00
CA THR A 338 9.57 -23.53 -6.61
C THR A 338 8.31 -23.50 -5.74
N GLU A 339 7.22 -22.95 -6.25
CA GLU A 339 5.92 -22.89 -5.57
C GLU A 339 5.31 -24.28 -5.36
N GLU A 340 5.35 -25.13 -6.38
CA GLU A 340 4.88 -26.52 -6.31
C GLU A 340 5.65 -27.34 -5.27
N LEU A 341 6.98 -27.27 -5.30
CA LEU A 341 7.84 -27.97 -4.35
C LEU A 341 7.66 -27.46 -2.91
N PHE A 342 7.47 -26.14 -2.72
CA PHE A 342 7.22 -25.58 -1.40
C PHE A 342 5.86 -25.99 -0.87
N ALA A 343 4.82 -25.97 -1.70
CA ALA A 343 3.48 -26.44 -1.36
C ALA A 343 3.47 -27.96 -1.03
N GLY A 344 4.27 -28.74 -1.76
CA GLY A 344 4.49 -30.17 -1.52
C GLY A 344 5.36 -30.48 -0.30
N GLY A 345 5.92 -29.46 0.38
CA GLY A 345 6.76 -29.63 1.56
C GLY A 345 8.19 -30.10 1.28
N LEU A 346 8.59 -30.17 0.02
CA LEU A 346 9.95 -30.55 -0.41
C LEU A 346 10.93 -29.38 -0.30
N LEU A 347 10.45 -28.13 -0.24
CA LEU A 347 11.26 -26.99 0.15
C LEU A 347 10.95 -26.58 1.58
N LYS A 348 11.99 -26.35 2.36
CA LYS A 348 11.90 -25.97 3.78
C LYS A 348 12.15 -24.48 3.99
N LEU A 349 12.88 -23.83 3.07
CA LEU A 349 13.19 -22.40 3.15
C LEU A 349 13.16 -21.76 1.76
N VAL A 350 12.40 -20.67 1.63
CA VAL A 350 12.38 -19.84 0.42
C VAL A 350 12.82 -18.43 0.77
N TYR A 351 13.90 -17.96 0.14
CA TYR A 351 14.29 -16.55 0.17
C TYR A 351 13.53 -15.79 -0.91
N ALA A 352 12.70 -14.84 -0.52
CA ALA A 352 11.77 -14.22 -1.47
C ALA A 352 11.76 -12.69 -1.39
N THR A 353 11.41 -12.05 -2.51
CA THR A 353 10.99 -10.65 -2.54
C THR A 353 9.52 -10.51 -2.17
N GLU A 354 9.04 -9.28 -1.96
CA GLU A 354 7.62 -9.03 -1.57
C GLU A 354 6.61 -9.59 -2.59
N THR A 355 7.03 -9.82 -3.83
CA THR A 355 6.16 -10.37 -4.89
C THR A 355 5.57 -11.74 -4.56
N LEU A 356 6.25 -12.55 -3.75
CA LEU A 356 5.70 -13.82 -3.26
C LEU A 356 4.55 -13.61 -2.25
N ALA A 357 4.55 -12.49 -1.53
CA ALA A 357 3.45 -12.17 -0.61
C ALA A 357 2.18 -11.73 -1.35
N LEU A 358 2.32 -11.30 -2.60
CA LEU A 358 1.25 -10.77 -3.43
C LEU A 358 0.79 -11.87 -4.41
N GLY A 359 -0.37 -12.47 -4.13
CA GLY A 359 -1.09 -13.24 -5.13
C GLY A 359 -0.80 -14.74 -5.25
N VAL A 360 0.09 -15.33 -4.46
CA VAL A 360 0.28 -16.80 -4.42
C VAL A 360 -0.11 -17.32 -3.04
N ASN A 361 -0.91 -18.36 -2.98
CA ASN A 361 -1.32 -18.97 -1.72
C ASN A 361 -0.25 -19.97 -1.24
N LEU A 362 0.87 -19.47 -0.75
CA LEU A 362 1.96 -20.26 -0.19
C LEU A 362 2.12 -19.93 1.31
N PRO A 363 1.37 -20.59 2.19
CA PRO A 363 1.55 -20.39 3.62
C PRO A 363 2.76 -21.18 4.12
N ALA A 364 3.54 -20.55 4.98
CA ALA A 364 4.66 -21.14 5.70
C ALA A 364 4.35 -21.23 7.20
N ARG A 365 5.08 -22.05 7.95
CA ARG A 365 5.00 -22.00 9.42
C ARG A 365 5.56 -20.69 9.94
N SER A 366 6.66 -20.20 9.34
CA SER A 366 7.30 -18.97 9.76
C SER A 366 7.57 -18.03 8.61
N VAL A 367 7.59 -16.75 8.92
CA VAL A 367 8.02 -15.67 8.03
C VAL A 367 9.12 -14.90 8.70
N VAL A 368 10.20 -14.64 7.99
CA VAL A 368 11.29 -13.75 8.42
C VAL A 368 11.30 -12.51 7.54
N VAL A 369 11.44 -11.34 8.13
CA VAL A 369 11.63 -10.08 7.43
C VAL A 369 13.06 -9.60 7.69
N ASP A 370 13.92 -9.64 6.68
CA ASP A 370 15.35 -9.31 6.77
C ASP A 370 15.56 -7.85 7.18
N ARG A 371 14.77 -6.95 6.59
CA ARG A 371 14.76 -5.52 6.88
C ARG A 371 13.34 -4.97 6.80
N LEU A 372 13.03 -3.96 7.62
CA LEU A 372 11.75 -3.24 7.52
C LEU A 372 11.78 -2.06 6.56
N THR A 373 12.87 -1.88 5.81
CA THR A 373 12.99 -0.84 4.78
C THR A 373 13.18 -1.48 3.43
N LYS A 374 12.51 -0.93 2.42
CA LYS A 374 12.70 -1.28 1.01
C LYS A 374 13.16 -0.06 0.22
N PHE A 375 13.92 -0.30 -0.83
CA PHE A 375 14.33 0.73 -1.79
C PHE A 375 13.22 0.90 -2.84
N THR A 376 12.74 2.12 -3.03
CA THR A 376 11.64 2.46 -3.94
C THR A 376 12.11 2.96 -5.31
N GLY A 377 13.42 2.89 -5.57
CA GLY A 377 14.05 3.46 -6.77
C GLY A 377 14.82 4.74 -6.43
N GLU A 378 14.33 5.56 -5.52
CA GLU A 378 14.95 6.81 -5.10
C GLU A 378 15.35 6.81 -3.62
N THR A 379 14.50 6.31 -2.75
CA THR A 379 14.68 6.36 -1.29
C THR A 379 14.44 5.01 -0.62
N HIS A 380 14.94 4.89 0.62
CA HIS A 380 14.61 3.76 1.49
C HIS A 380 13.41 4.09 2.36
N GLU A 381 12.30 3.42 2.12
CA GLU A 381 11.05 3.59 2.87
C GLU A 381 10.80 2.44 3.83
N VAL A 382 10.19 2.75 4.98
CA VAL A 382 9.76 1.75 5.95
C VAL A 382 8.47 1.12 5.44
N LEU A 383 8.35 -0.20 5.57
CA LEU A 383 7.13 -0.94 5.23
C LEU A 383 5.89 -0.31 5.86
N THR A 384 4.83 -0.21 5.09
CA THR A 384 3.51 0.18 5.61
C THR A 384 2.91 -0.95 6.46
N PRO A 385 1.96 -0.64 7.34
CA PRO A 385 1.21 -1.67 8.09
C PRO A 385 0.56 -2.72 7.19
N GLY A 386 0.03 -2.32 6.04
CA GLY A 386 -0.56 -3.22 5.04
C GLY A 386 0.46 -4.21 4.48
N GLN A 387 1.60 -3.71 4.02
CA GLN A 387 2.69 -4.54 3.51
C GLN A 387 3.20 -5.52 4.57
N PHE A 388 3.44 -5.07 5.80
CA PHE A 388 3.87 -5.96 6.87
C PHE A 388 2.82 -7.03 7.19
N THR A 389 1.53 -6.67 7.18
CA THR A 389 0.43 -7.59 7.41
C THR A 389 0.33 -8.65 6.31
N GLN A 390 0.55 -8.27 5.04
CA GLN A 390 0.58 -9.22 3.92
C GLN A 390 1.75 -10.20 4.03
N LEU A 391 2.98 -9.71 4.34
CA LEU A 391 4.14 -10.57 4.55
C LEU A 391 3.92 -11.52 5.72
N SER A 392 3.60 -10.99 6.90
CA SER A 392 3.38 -11.79 8.13
C SER A 392 2.12 -12.63 8.05
N GLY A 393 1.20 -12.28 7.15
CA GLY A 393 -0.01 -13.03 6.83
C GLY A 393 0.26 -14.45 6.32
N ARG A 394 1.41 -14.66 5.69
CA ARG A 394 1.85 -15.98 5.19
C ARG A 394 2.28 -16.95 6.29
N ALA A 395 2.48 -16.47 7.53
CA ALA A 395 2.87 -17.32 8.65
C ALA A 395 1.68 -18.04 9.29
N GLY A 396 1.81 -19.34 9.50
CA GLY A 396 0.79 -20.22 10.12
C GLY A 396 -0.13 -20.87 9.09
N ARG A 397 0.04 -22.18 8.89
CA ARG A 397 -0.75 -23.00 7.95
C ARG A 397 -1.98 -23.54 8.66
N ARG A 398 -3.18 -23.16 8.17
CA ARG A 398 -4.45 -23.66 8.73
C ARG A 398 -4.50 -25.18 8.65
N GLY A 399 -4.89 -25.82 9.74
CA GLY A 399 -5.00 -27.27 9.84
C GLY A 399 -3.67 -28.02 10.06
N LEU A 400 -2.52 -27.34 9.93
CA LEU A 400 -1.18 -27.94 10.08
C LEU A 400 -0.42 -27.38 11.28
N ASP A 401 -0.50 -26.06 11.50
CA ASP A 401 0.26 -25.38 12.55
C ASP A 401 -0.67 -24.89 13.66
N VAL A 402 -0.24 -25.08 14.92
CA VAL A 402 -0.92 -24.52 16.11
C VAL A 402 -0.60 -23.02 16.22
N GLU A 403 0.64 -22.64 15.91
CA GLU A 403 1.14 -21.26 15.94
C GLU A 403 2.00 -20.97 14.70
N GLY A 404 1.85 -19.78 14.16
CA GLY A 404 2.74 -19.24 13.14
C GLY A 404 3.69 -18.21 13.76
N HIS A 405 4.84 -17.99 13.12
CA HIS A 405 5.88 -17.10 13.63
C HIS A 405 6.25 -16.03 12.61
N ALA A 406 6.22 -14.76 13.02
CA ALA A 406 6.76 -13.64 12.26
C ALA A 406 8.02 -13.13 12.97
N LEU A 407 9.16 -13.22 12.31
CA LEU A 407 10.46 -12.83 12.86
C LEU A 407 10.95 -11.59 12.10
N VAL A 408 11.33 -10.55 12.82
CA VAL A 408 11.90 -9.33 12.25
C VAL A 408 13.37 -9.23 12.66
N CYS A 409 14.26 -9.10 11.69
CA CYS A 409 15.68 -8.91 11.97
C CYS A 409 15.98 -7.48 12.41
N TRP A 410 16.86 -7.35 13.40
CA TRP A 410 17.31 -6.07 13.95
C TRP A 410 18.02 -5.20 12.91
N SER A 411 17.72 -3.91 12.95
CA SER A 411 18.41 -2.90 12.14
C SER A 411 18.75 -1.68 13.00
N PRO A 412 19.94 -1.07 12.84
CA PRO A 412 20.32 0.12 13.60
C PRO A 412 19.53 1.38 13.22
N PHE A 413 18.77 1.33 12.12
CA PHE A 413 18.07 2.49 11.57
C PHE A 413 16.62 2.61 12.05
N ILE A 414 16.06 1.57 12.69
CA ILE A 414 14.67 1.52 13.11
C ILE A 414 14.61 1.23 14.62
N ARG A 415 13.90 2.09 15.36
CA ARG A 415 13.68 1.89 16.79
C ARG A 415 12.75 0.71 17.06
N TYR A 416 13.00 0.01 18.14
CA TYR A 416 12.18 -1.13 18.57
C TYR A 416 10.68 -0.80 18.67
N GLU A 417 10.33 0.38 19.20
CA GLU A 417 8.94 0.80 19.33
C GLU A 417 8.21 0.82 17.98
N LYS A 418 8.88 1.26 16.92
CA LYS A 418 8.32 1.27 15.56
C LYS A 418 8.14 -0.14 15.03
N VAL A 419 9.08 -1.05 15.30
CA VAL A 419 8.98 -2.48 14.97
C VAL A 419 7.80 -3.12 15.68
N ALA A 420 7.68 -2.88 17.00
CA ALA A 420 6.62 -3.42 17.83
C ALA A 420 5.23 -2.85 17.47
N ALA A 421 5.17 -1.58 17.09
CA ALA A 421 3.94 -0.95 16.59
C ALA A 421 3.50 -1.60 15.27
N LEU A 422 4.42 -1.78 14.33
CA LEU A 422 4.16 -2.43 13.04
C LEU A 422 3.66 -3.88 13.23
N ALA A 423 4.34 -4.65 14.11
CA ALA A 423 3.91 -6.01 14.47
C ALA A 423 2.56 -6.06 15.21
N GLY A 424 2.11 -4.93 15.72
CA GLY A 424 0.81 -4.76 16.37
C GLY A 424 -0.30 -4.30 15.44
N SER A 425 0.04 -3.75 14.31
CA SER A 425 -0.93 -3.35 13.30
C SER A 425 -1.57 -4.59 12.67
N ARG A 426 -2.88 -4.64 12.70
CA ARG A 426 -3.64 -5.77 12.13
C ARG A 426 -4.44 -5.37 10.92
N ASP A 427 -4.77 -4.09 10.85
CA ASP A 427 -5.63 -3.51 9.85
C ASP A 427 -4.92 -2.29 9.23
N PHE A 428 -5.15 -2.06 7.96
CA PHE A 428 -4.72 -0.85 7.25
C PHE A 428 -5.93 -0.24 6.54
N ALA A 429 -5.93 1.09 6.37
CA ALA A 429 -6.99 1.75 5.63
C ALA A 429 -6.74 1.59 4.14
N LEU A 430 -7.73 1.10 3.43
CA LEU A 430 -7.73 1.00 1.97
C LEU A 430 -8.05 2.35 1.38
N ASN A 431 -7.13 2.88 0.58
CA ASN A 431 -7.32 4.13 -0.15
C ASN A 431 -7.40 3.84 -1.65
N SER A 432 -8.34 4.52 -2.32
CA SER A 432 -8.44 4.39 -3.76
C SER A 432 -7.24 5.00 -4.48
N ALA A 433 -6.70 4.27 -5.46
CA ALA A 433 -5.71 4.75 -6.40
C ALA A 433 -6.32 5.17 -7.75
N PHE A 434 -7.64 5.29 -7.84
CA PHE A 434 -8.36 5.55 -9.07
C PHE A 434 -7.93 6.86 -9.74
N ARG A 435 -7.57 6.75 -11.02
CA ARG A 435 -7.22 7.89 -11.89
C ARG A 435 -7.73 7.62 -13.30
N PRO A 436 -8.45 8.56 -13.93
CA PRO A 436 -8.83 8.40 -15.33
C PRO A 436 -7.60 8.20 -16.22
N THR A 437 -7.57 7.14 -17.05
CA THR A 437 -6.54 6.91 -18.09
C THR A 437 -7.03 7.46 -19.43
N TYR A 438 -6.17 7.58 -20.44
CA TYR A 438 -6.62 7.98 -21.77
C TYR A 438 -7.54 6.93 -22.40
N ASN A 439 -7.21 5.65 -22.27
CA ASN A 439 -8.08 4.56 -22.70
C ASN A 439 -9.47 4.62 -22.05
N MET A 440 -9.53 4.85 -20.71
CA MET A 440 -10.80 5.02 -20.02
C MET A 440 -11.58 6.21 -20.55
N VAL A 441 -10.93 7.38 -20.73
CA VAL A 441 -11.62 8.58 -21.27
C VAL A 441 -12.13 8.32 -22.67
N ALA A 442 -11.35 7.68 -23.55
CA ALA A 442 -11.79 7.32 -24.90
C ALA A 442 -13.01 6.36 -24.85
N ASN A 443 -12.99 5.34 -23.98
CA ASN A 443 -14.13 4.42 -23.83
C ASN A 443 -15.38 5.12 -23.28
N LEU A 444 -15.24 6.09 -22.36
CA LEU A 444 -16.36 6.90 -21.89
C LEU A 444 -16.94 7.77 -23.01
N VAL A 445 -16.10 8.40 -23.81
CA VAL A 445 -16.52 9.21 -24.97
C VAL A 445 -17.22 8.35 -26.01
N ALA A 446 -16.72 7.13 -26.30
CA ALA A 446 -17.30 6.21 -27.27
C ALA A 446 -18.68 5.69 -26.87
N SER A 447 -18.93 5.54 -25.57
CA SER A 447 -20.08 4.75 -25.08
C SER A 447 -21.14 5.54 -24.32
N ARG A 448 -20.84 6.78 -23.89
CA ARG A 448 -21.66 7.59 -22.97
C ARG A 448 -21.71 9.04 -23.40
N THR A 449 -22.73 9.72 -22.98
CA THR A 449 -22.76 11.18 -23.00
C THR A 449 -21.79 11.75 -21.95
N ARG A 450 -21.42 13.01 -22.09
CA ARG A 450 -20.53 13.68 -21.13
C ARG A 450 -21.09 13.67 -19.69
N ASN A 451 -22.39 13.86 -19.55
CA ASN A 451 -23.04 13.84 -18.23
C ASN A 451 -23.00 12.45 -17.59
N GLU A 452 -23.23 11.40 -18.37
CA GLU A 452 -23.12 10.03 -17.88
C GLU A 452 -21.69 9.67 -17.52
N ALA A 453 -20.69 10.16 -18.26
CA ALA A 453 -19.28 9.98 -17.93
C ALA A 453 -18.91 10.65 -16.59
N VAL A 454 -19.40 11.87 -16.37
CA VAL A 454 -19.25 12.57 -15.08
C VAL A 454 -19.95 11.80 -13.95
N ASP A 455 -21.14 11.27 -14.18
CA ASP A 455 -21.88 10.45 -13.20
C ASP A 455 -21.07 9.20 -12.81
N VAL A 456 -20.50 8.50 -13.78
CA VAL A 456 -19.64 7.32 -13.50
C VAL A 456 -18.46 7.68 -12.61
N LEU A 457 -17.76 8.79 -12.90
CA LEU A 457 -16.62 9.23 -12.09
C LEU A 457 -17.04 9.67 -10.69
N SER A 458 -18.18 10.35 -10.58
CA SER A 458 -18.71 10.80 -9.29
C SER A 458 -19.12 9.64 -8.37
N ARG A 459 -19.35 8.45 -8.93
CA ARG A 459 -19.67 7.22 -8.21
C ARG A 459 -18.46 6.36 -7.88
N SER A 460 -17.23 6.77 -8.26
CA SER A 460 -16.01 6.04 -7.92
C SER A 460 -15.75 6.01 -6.41
N PHE A 461 -15.00 5.01 -5.94
CA PHE A 461 -14.61 4.93 -4.54
C PHE A 461 -13.68 6.09 -4.12
N ALA A 462 -12.82 6.54 -5.04
CA ALA A 462 -12.00 7.72 -4.83
C ALA A 462 -12.85 8.96 -4.51
N GLN A 463 -13.91 9.20 -5.29
CA GLN A 463 -14.82 10.33 -5.05
C GLN A 463 -15.62 10.16 -3.75
N PHE A 464 -16.11 8.96 -3.48
CA PHE A 464 -16.81 8.62 -2.25
C PHE A 464 -15.94 8.86 -1.01
N GLN A 465 -14.68 8.45 -1.02
CA GLN A 465 -13.73 8.71 0.06
C GLN A 465 -13.45 10.20 0.24
N GLU A 466 -13.33 10.93 -0.86
CA GLU A 466 -13.09 12.37 -0.83
C GLU A 466 -14.27 13.13 -0.22
N GLU A 467 -15.49 12.83 -0.64
CA GLU A 467 -16.71 13.41 -0.09
C GLU A 467 -16.86 13.14 1.40
N ARG A 468 -16.58 11.89 1.81
CA ARG A 468 -16.61 11.50 3.22
C ARG A 468 -15.55 12.24 4.04
N ARG A 469 -14.34 12.38 3.51
CA ARG A 469 -13.25 13.15 4.13
C ARG A 469 -13.62 14.63 4.31
N VAL A 470 -14.21 15.23 3.29
CA VAL A 470 -14.68 16.62 3.34
C VAL A 470 -15.79 16.77 4.38
N GLU A 471 -16.76 15.87 4.39
CA GLU A 471 -17.88 15.90 5.34
C GLU A 471 -17.40 15.68 6.79
N GLU A 472 -16.49 14.74 7.03
CA GLU A 472 -15.87 14.57 8.35
C GLU A 472 -15.06 15.79 8.77
N GLY A 473 -14.33 16.40 7.82
CA GLY A 473 -13.62 17.66 8.04
C GLY A 473 -14.57 18.77 8.46
N ARG A 474 -15.71 18.92 7.77
CA ARG A 474 -16.77 19.88 8.13
C ARG A 474 -17.33 19.63 9.54
N ARG A 475 -17.68 18.39 9.85
CA ARG A 475 -18.20 18.03 11.19
C ARG A 475 -17.19 18.31 12.29
N ARG A 476 -15.93 17.99 12.09
CA ARG A 476 -14.85 18.30 13.05
C ARG A 476 -14.67 19.81 13.23
N ALA A 477 -14.71 20.57 12.13
CA ALA A 477 -14.61 22.02 12.16
C ALA A 477 -15.80 22.63 12.93
N GLU A 478 -17.01 22.15 12.67
CA GLU A 478 -18.23 22.62 13.35
C GLU A 478 -18.24 22.27 14.85
N GLN A 479 -17.83 21.04 15.20
CA GLN A 479 -17.65 20.64 16.60
C GLN A 479 -16.66 21.54 17.35
N ARG A 480 -15.49 21.83 16.74
CA ARG A 480 -14.49 22.73 17.33
C ARG A 480 -15.01 24.17 17.46
N ARG A 481 -15.77 24.67 16.46
CA ARG A 481 -16.40 25.98 16.54
C ARG A 481 -17.44 26.06 17.67
N THR A 482 -18.25 25.04 17.81
CA THR A 482 -19.25 24.92 18.89
C THR A 482 -18.55 24.86 20.24
N GLU A 483 -17.50 24.04 20.37
CA GLU A 483 -16.71 23.95 21.59
C GLU A 483 -16.07 25.31 21.96
N ALA A 484 -15.42 25.97 21.00
CA ALA A 484 -14.86 27.31 21.23
C ALA A 484 -15.92 28.34 21.67
N THR A 485 -17.12 28.28 21.08
CA THR A 485 -18.22 29.14 21.44
C THR A 485 -18.73 28.86 22.86
N MET A 486 -18.85 27.58 23.24
CA MET A 486 -19.25 27.20 24.61
C MET A 486 -18.19 27.63 25.64
N LEU A 487 -16.90 27.39 25.35
CA LEU A 487 -15.80 27.84 26.22
C LEU A 487 -15.78 29.35 26.37
N ARG A 488 -15.95 30.13 25.28
CA ARG A 488 -16.05 31.59 25.34
C ARG A 488 -17.22 32.05 26.22
N ARG A 489 -18.38 31.43 26.07
CA ARG A 489 -19.57 31.74 26.87
C ARG A 489 -19.35 31.43 28.35
N SER A 490 -18.87 30.23 28.69
CA SER A 490 -18.56 29.83 30.06
C SER A 490 -17.57 30.79 30.72
N LEU A 491 -16.46 31.12 30.00
CA LEU A 491 -15.48 32.06 30.49
C LEU A 491 -16.03 33.50 30.62
N SER A 492 -16.95 33.94 29.74
CA SER A 492 -17.59 35.26 29.80
C SER A 492 -18.62 35.37 30.96
N GLU A 493 -19.38 34.31 31.21
CA GLU A 493 -20.31 34.24 32.34
C GLU A 493 -19.55 34.25 33.67
N SER A 494 -18.43 33.53 33.78
CA SER A 494 -17.54 33.58 34.94
C SER A 494 -16.92 34.95 35.16
N ARG A 495 -16.68 35.75 34.11
CA ARG A 495 -16.14 37.10 34.19
C ARG A 495 -17.16 38.12 34.71
N ARG A 496 -18.46 37.90 34.48
CA ARG A 496 -19.53 38.77 35.00
C ARG A 496 -19.75 38.64 36.51
N SER A 497 -19.25 37.59 37.11
CA SER A 497 -19.30 37.37 38.56
C SER A 497 -18.05 37.89 39.29
N MET A 498 -17.13 38.56 38.59
CA MET A 498 -15.89 39.09 39.17
C MET A 498 -16.12 40.47 39.83
N PRO A 499 -15.35 40.83 40.86
CA PRO A 499 -15.38 42.17 41.47
C PRO A 499 -15.07 43.25 40.44
N ALA A 500 -15.67 44.41 40.61
CA ALA A 500 -15.37 45.57 39.78
C ALA A 500 -13.91 46.00 39.98
N GLY A 501 -13.11 45.98 38.91
CA GLY A 501 -11.71 46.38 38.92
C GLY A 501 -11.29 47.05 37.63
N ARG A 502 -10.18 47.76 37.66
CA ARG A 502 -9.59 48.43 36.50
C ARG A 502 -8.55 47.49 35.87
N PRO A 503 -8.65 47.15 34.56
CA PRO A 503 -7.62 46.40 33.87
C PRO A 503 -6.29 47.17 33.90
N THR A 504 -5.20 46.49 34.23
CA THR A 504 -3.88 47.09 34.37
C THR A 504 -2.82 46.24 33.71
N ILE A 505 -1.87 46.90 33.09
CA ILE A 505 -0.72 46.18 32.47
C ILE A 505 0.21 45.69 33.59
N PRO A 506 0.71 44.41 33.51
CA PRO A 506 1.62 43.88 34.53
C PRO A 506 2.81 44.80 34.90
N ALA A 507 3.36 45.50 33.91
CA ALA A 507 4.49 46.42 34.11
C ALA A 507 4.12 47.68 34.89
N ASP A 508 2.85 48.08 34.95
CA ASP A 508 2.37 49.31 35.65
C ASP A 508 2.01 49.04 37.10
N LEU A 509 1.95 47.77 37.49
CA LEU A 509 1.64 47.38 38.87
C LEU A 509 2.72 47.77 39.84
N ARG A 510 2.31 48.15 41.06
CA ARG A 510 3.21 48.57 42.14
C ARG A 510 3.05 47.68 43.37
N PRO A 511 4.09 47.55 44.21
CA PRO A 511 3.94 46.91 45.50
C PRO A 511 2.82 47.61 46.32
N GLY A 512 1.92 46.79 46.84
CA GLY A 512 0.72 47.26 47.55
C GLY A 512 -0.54 47.26 46.67
N ASP A 513 -0.43 47.16 45.36
CA ASP A 513 -1.62 46.99 44.50
C ASP A 513 -2.31 45.68 44.81
N VAL A 514 -3.62 45.71 45.00
CA VAL A 514 -4.46 44.52 45.19
C VAL A 514 -5.10 44.18 43.87
N VAL A 515 -4.70 43.02 43.35
CA VAL A 515 -5.12 42.59 42.03
C VAL A 515 -5.91 41.29 42.08
N HIS A 516 -6.83 41.17 41.16
CA HIS A 516 -7.48 39.93 40.84
C HIS A 516 -6.75 39.33 39.60
N LEU A 517 -6.14 38.16 39.78
CA LEU A 517 -5.45 37.44 38.72
C LEU A 517 -6.32 36.32 38.13
N ASP A 518 -5.79 35.68 37.14
CA ASP A 518 -6.45 34.58 36.42
C ASP A 518 -6.81 33.37 37.28
N ASP A 519 -6.19 33.22 38.43
CA ASP A 519 -6.44 32.18 39.42
C ASP A 519 -7.74 32.36 40.19
N GLY A 520 -8.43 33.51 39.98
CA GLY A 520 -9.64 33.85 40.66
C GLY A 520 -9.45 34.38 42.09
N LEU A 521 -8.22 34.54 42.56
CA LEU A 521 -7.88 35.03 43.87
C LEU A 521 -7.56 36.53 43.85
N VAL A 522 -7.97 37.20 44.88
CA VAL A 522 -7.52 38.58 45.18
C VAL A 522 -6.18 38.48 45.89
N GLN A 523 -5.17 39.11 45.37
CA GLN A 523 -3.79 39.03 45.83
C GLN A 523 -3.19 40.42 45.89
N VAL A 524 -2.25 40.65 46.82
CA VAL A 524 -1.49 41.89 46.89
C VAL A 524 -0.15 41.71 46.18
N VAL A 525 0.24 42.67 45.36
CA VAL A 525 1.50 42.71 44.68
C VAL A 525 2.62 42.98 45.69
N LEU A 526 3.55 42.06 45.82
CA LEU A 526 4.75 42.20 46.65
C LEU A 526 5.89 42.89 45.90
N SER A 527 6.10 42.51 44.65
CA SER A 527 7.12 43.12 43.78
C SER A 527 6.82 42.85 42.32
N VAL A 528 7.33 43.71 41.45
CA VAL A 528 7.33 43.55 39.99
C VAL A 528 8.76 43.62 39.52
N GLY A 529 9.25 42.58 38.87
CA GLY A 529 10.58 42.48 38.31
C GLY A 529 10.54 42.48 36.78
N GLN A 530 11.46 43.21 36.14
CA GLN A 530 11.63 43.15 34.69
C GLN A 530 12.65 42.07 34.32
N ARG A 531 12.37 41.29 33.27
CA ARG A 531 13.28 40.32 32.68
C ARG A 531 13.81 40.80 31.31
N SER A 532 14.90 40.16 30.85
CA SER A 532 15.43 40.40 29.51
C SER A 532 14.36 40.12 28.45
N GLY A 533 14.12 41.12 27.55
CA GLY A 533 13.09 41.04 26.49
C GLY A 533 11.78 41.75 26.83
N GLY A 534 11.74 42.65 27.82
CA GLY A 534 10.58 43.51 28.14
C GLY A 534 9.45 42.80 28.88
N ARG A 535 9.70 41.60 29.41
CA ARG A 535 8.73 40.81 30.16
C ARG A 535 8.75 41.17 31.64
N SER A 536 7.55 41.21 32.26
CA SER A 536 7.40 41.48 33.69
C SER A 536 7.08 40.20 34.47
N ARG A 537 7.64 40.10 35.68
CA ARG A 537 7.32 39.05 36.65
C ARG A 537 6.70 39.69 37.89
N ILE A 538 5.51 39.26 38.22
CA ILE A 538 4.76 39.76 39.39
C ILE A 538 4.90 38.72 40.50
N ARG A 539 5.32 39.16 41.70
CA ARG A 539 5.20 38.33 42.90
C ARG A 539 4.03 38.85 43.74
N THR A 540 3.17 37.96 44.14
CA THR A 540 1.93 38.26 44.84
C THR A 540 1.80 37.48 46.12
N LEU A 541 0.97 37.96 47.04
CA LEU A 541 0.61 37.32 48.30
C LEU A 541 -0.90 37.25 48.40
N ASP A 542 -1.42 36.03 48.63
CA ASP A 542 -2.85 35.83 48.85
C ASP A 542 -3.30 36.06 50.32
N GLY A 543 -4.62 36.04 50.55
CA GLY A 543 -5.22 36.18 51.88
C GLY A 543 -4.84 35.03 52.85
N HIS A 544 -4.31 33.91 52.36
CA HIS A 544 -3.85 32.76 53.14
C HIS A 544 -2.38 32.82 53.50
N GLY A 545 -1.63 33.77 52.92
CA GLY A 545 -0.20 33.95 53.13
C GLY A 545 0.68 33.21 52.14
N ASN A 546 0.12 32.62 51.08
CA ASN A 546 0.89 31.98 50.03
C ASN A 546 1.49 33.04 49.10
N VAL A 547 2.72 32.83 48.72
CA VAL A 547 3.41 33.71 47.75
C VAL A 547 3.44 33.01 46.37
N ALA A 548 2.88 33.68 45.38
CA ALA A 548 2.93 33.24 43.98
C ALA A 548 3.87 34.12 43.16
N SER A 549 4.44 33.55 42.08
CA SER A 549 5.20 34.31 41.07
C SER A 549 4.60 33.98 39.70
N VAL A 550 4.13 35.00 39.02
CA VAL A 550 3.45 34.91 37.73
C VAL A 550 4.21 35.75 36.72
N ASP A 551 4.62 35.14 35.61
CA ASP A 551 5.21 35.88 34.49
C ASP A 551 4.08 36.46 33.62
N ASP A 552 4.28 37.61 33.03
CA ASP A 552 3.27 38.29 32.19
C ASP A 552 2.86 37.42 30.97
N ALA A 553 3.76 36.59 30.51
CA ALA A 553 3.48 35.62 29.43
C ALA A 553 2.54 34.47 29.86
N ASP A 554 2.39 34.23 31.16
CA ASP A 554 1.50 33.21 31.72
C ASP A 554 0.12 33.80 32.12
N LEU A 555 -0.02 35.15 32.07
CA LEU A 555 -1.29 35.84 32.27
C LEU A 555 -2.09 35.81 30.95
N ILE A 556 -3.32 35.36 31.04
CA ILE A 556 -4.22 35.28 29.91
C ILE A 556 -5.03 36.55 29.76
N ASP A 557 -5.37 37.19 30.90
CA ASP A 557 -6.04 38.47 30.97
C ASP A 557 -5.16 39.51 31.72
N SER A 558 -5.38 40.76 31.41
CA SER A 558 -4.77 41.81 32.18
C SER A 558 -5.23 41.77 33.65
N PRO A 559 -4.32 41.85 34.63
CA PRO A 559 -4.69 41.91 36.03
C PRO A 559 -5.72 43.01 36.29
N LEU A 560 -6.74 42.70 37.07
CA LEU A 560 -7.73 43.71 37.52
C LEU A 560 -7.29 44.34 38.82
N LEU A 561 -6.91 45.60 38.77
CA LEU A 561 -6.64 46.38 39.99
C LEU A 561 -7.94 46.70 40.70
N VAL A 562 -8.15 46.13 41.90
CA VAL A 562 -9.40 46.23 42.67
C VAL A 562 -9.24 47.13 43.87
N ALA A 563 -8.04 47.26 44.45
CA ALA A 563 -7.75 48.15 45.57
C ALA A 563 -6.23 48.38 45.69
N SER A 564 -5.79 49.11 46.71
CA SER A 564 -4.41 49.18 47.11
C SER A 564 -4.28 49.16 48.61
N VAL A 565 -3.20 48.60 49.12
CA VAL A 565 -2.88 48.59 50.56
C VAL A 565 -1.53 49.30 50.77
N GLU A 566 -1.44 50.04 51.85
CA GLU A 566 -0.15 50.67 52.22
C GLU A 566 0.84 49.61 52.63
N MET A 567 2.03 49.65 52.02
CA MET A 567 3.11 48.71 52.35
C MET A 567 3.87 49.13 53.63
N PRO A 568 4.43 48.19 54.41
CA PRO A 568 5.26 48.51 55.54
C PRO A 568 6.48 49.38 55.14
N ALA A 569 6.88 50.28 56.04
CA ALA A 569 7.91 51.30 55.78
C ALA A 569 9.25 50.75 55.30
N GLN A 570 9.65 49.56 55.72
CA GLN A 570 10.79 48.82 55.22
C GLN A 570 10.36 47.78 54.21
N PHE A 571 10.89 47.89 52.96
CA PHE A 571 10.52 46.96 51.92
C PHE A 571 11.39 45.68 52.00
N LEU A 572 10.81 44.61 52.60
CA LEU A 572 11.43 43.33 52.84
C LEU A 572 10.55 42.17 52.40
N PRO A 573 10.27 42.02 51.07
CA PRO A 573 9.29 41.09 50.56
C PRO A 573 9.59 39.61 50.83
N ASP A 574 10.84 39.26 51.21
CA ASP A 574 11.25 37.91 51.58
C ASP A 574 11.20 37.62 53.08
N ASP A 575 11.03 38.63 53.92
CA ASP A 575 10.90 38.50 55.37
C ASP A 575 9.51 37.94 55.77
N PRO A 576 9.43 36.89 56.58
CA PRO A 576 8.13 36.32 57.04
C PRO A 576 7.30 37.30 57.90
N ALA A 577 7.94 38.20 58.64
CA ALA A 577 7.24 39.19 59.44
C ALA A 577 6.61 40.26 58.54
N TYR A 578 7.35 40.72 57.52
CA TYR A 578 6.85 41.63 56.51
C TYR A 578 5.63 41.05 55.77
N ARG A 579 5.70 39.80 55.36
CA ARG A 579 4.58 39.11 54.66
C ARG A 579 3.36 38.98 55.53
N ARG A 580 3.51 38.69 56.85
CA ARG A 580 2.40 38.64 57.81
C ARG A 580 1.74 39.98 57.95
N GLU A 581 2.47 41.07 58.00
CA GLU A 581 1.93 42.39 58.09
C GLU A 581 1.19 42.78 56.80
N VAL A 582 1.73 42.50 55.63
CA VAL A 582 1.08 42.74 54.34
C VAL A 582 -0.22 41.91 54.23
N GLN A 583 -0.17 40.65 54.66
CA GLN A 583 -1.32 39.76 54.69
C GLN A 583 -2.43 40.29 55.62
N PHE A 584 -2.06 40.80 56.79
CA PHE A 584 -3.01 41.40 57.73
C PHE A 584 -3.70 42.60 57.09
N ARG A 585 -2.98 43.48 56.40
CA ARG A 585 -3.52 44.65 55.69
C ARG A 585 -4.40 44.24 54.52
N LEU A 586 -4.02 43.24 53.76
CA LEU A 586 -4.85 42.68 52.71
C LEU A 586 -6.20 42.19 53.27
N ARG A 587 -6.16 41.45 54.38
CA ARG A 587 -7.37 40.94 55.02
C ARG A 587 -8.31 42.02 55.54
N GLN A 588 -7.84 43.22 55.83
CA GLN A 588 -8.68 44.35 56.24
C GLN A 588 -9.46 44.92 55.05
N VAL A 589 -8.93 44.84 53.84
CA VAL A 589 -9.55 45.41 52.62
C VAL A 589 -10.43 44.39 51.93
N LEU A 590 -10.20 43.11 52.08
CA LEU A 590 -10.96 42.03 51.44
C LEU A 590 -12.47 42.06 51.73
N PRO A 591 -12.99 42.34 52.98
CA PRO A 591 -14.41 42.39 53.25
C PRO A 591 -15.15 43.51 52.48
N ASP A 592 -14.48 44.61 52.22
CA ASP A 592 -15.02 45.77 51.52
C ASP A 592 -15.14 45.54 50.00
N LEU A 593 -14.43 44.54 49.50
CA LEU A 593 -14.45 44.19 48.09
C LEU A 593 -15.58 43.22 47.70
N ALA A 594 -16.44 42.82 48.64
CA ALA A 594 -17.51 41.83 48.42
C ALA A 594 -17.07 40.53 47.75
N VAL A 595 -15.83 40.12 47.98
CA VAL A 595 -15.22 38.91 47.44
C VAL A 595 -15.35 37.79 48.45
N ALA A 596 -15.94 36.66 48.09
CA ALA A 596 -15.95 35.46 48.94
C ALA A 596 -14.51 34.98 49.16
N VAL A 597 -14.05 34.98 50.40
CA VAL A 597 -12.71 34.54 50.81
C VAL A 597 -12.59 33.01 50.71
N ASP A 598 -13.70 32.29 50.62
CA ASP A 598 -13.78 30.83 50.52
C ASP A 598 -14.29 30.36 49.16
N GLY A 599 -13.63 30.71 48.07
CA GLY A 599 -13.82 30.11 46.77
C GLY A 599 -13.02 28.81 46.65
N GLU A 600 -13.71 27.69 46.61
CA GLU A 600 -13.11 26.37 46.46
C GLU A 600 -12.10 26.34 45.29
N SER A 601 -10.89 25.94 45.60
CA SER A 601 -9.75 25.81 44.65
C SER A 601 -10.00 24.89 43.45
N ARG A 602 -11.10 24.15 43.41
CA ARG A 602 -11.48 23.26 42.33
C ARG A 602 -11.99 23.95 41.04
N GLY A 603 -12.51 25.13 41.11
CA GLY A 603 -13.01 25.88 39.94
C GLY A 603 -11.95 26.65 39.17
N THR A 604 -10.77 26.83 39.75
CA THR A 604 -9.66 27.62 39.13
C THR A 604 -8.82 26.83 38.16
N ASP A 605 -8.52 25.57 38.48
CA ASP A 605 -7.77 24.68 37.57
C ASP A 605 -8.59 24.36 36.30
N ASP A 606 -9.90 24.09 36.44
CA ASP A 606 -10.80 23.84 35.32
C ASP A 606 -10.89 25.06 34.38
N ARG A 607 -10.97 26.29 34.93
CA ARG A 607 -10.95 27.51 34.10
C ARG A 607 -9.66 27.79 33.41
N ARG A 608 -8.53 27.44 34.02
CA ARG A 608 -7.22 27.59 33.43
C ARG A 608 -7.06 26.61 32.25
N ASP A 609 -7.58 25.40 32.38
CA ASP A 609 -7.56 24.41 31.33
C ASP A 609 -8.55 24.78 30.19
N ASP A 610 -9.74 25.29 30.51
CA ASP A 610 -10.70 25.79 29.51
C ASP A 610 -10.11 26.95 28.68
N ARG A 611 -9.42 27.88 29.30
CA ARG A 611 -8.72 28.98 28.60
C ARG A 611 -7.58 28.50 27.72
N ARG A 612 -6.74 27.59 28.24
CA ARG A 612 -5.68 26.97 27.42
C ARG A 612 -6.26 26.25 26.23
N ARG A 613 -7.37 25.57 26.42
CA ARG A 613 -8.08 24.85 25.36
C ARG A 613 -8.68 25.80 24.34
N LEU A 614 -9.31 26.89 24.77
CA LEU A 614 -9.82 27.94 23.89
C LEU A 614 -8.69 28.59 23.07
N ALA A 615 -7.60 28.99 23.71
CA ALA A 615 -6.44 29.60 23.04
C ALA A 615 -5.81 28.64 22.00
N ARG A 616 -5.78 27.33 22.29
CA ARG A 616 -5.31 26.33 21.35
C ARG A 616 -6.24 26.25 20.13
N LEU A 617 -7.55 26.20 20.36
CA LEU A 617 -8.54 26.18 19.25
C LEU A 617 -8.45 27.47 18.41
N GLU A 618 -8.29 28.64 19.02
CA GLU A 618 -8.14 29.91 18.33
C GLU A 618 -6.87 29.97 17.49
N ASN A 619 -5.75 29.45 18.02
CA ASN A 619 -4.52 29.34 17.26
C ASN A 619 -4.65 28.34 16.08
N GLU A 620 -5.37 27.22 16.26
CA GLU A 620 -5.67 26.28 15.19
C GLU A 620 -6.54 26.93 14.11
N PHE A 621 -7.52 27.77 14.47
CA PHE A 621 -8.31 28.53 13.51
C PHE A 621 -7.47 29.60 12.78
N ALA A 622 -6.62 30.32 13.49
CA ALA A 622 -5.75 31.35 12.91
C ALA A 622 -4.70 30.74 11.96
N ALA A 623 -4.21 29.54 12.27
CA ALA A 623 -3.26 28.80 11.44
C ALA A 623 -3.92 28.12 10.22
N GLY A 624 -5.22 28.23 9.99
CA GLY A 624 -5.95 27.53 8.92
C GLY A 624 -6.07 26.02 9.15
N ALA A 625 -5.66 25.50 10.32
CA ALA A 625 -5.68 24.07 10.62
C ALA A 625 -7.12 23.49 10.77
N VAL A 626 -8.12 24.35 10.75
CA VAL A 626 -9.56 24.02 10.84
C VAL A 626 -10.29 24.36 9.54
N GLU A 627 -9.56 24.71 8.47
CA GLU A 627 -10.18 24.83 7.16
C GLU A 627 -10.65 23.45 6.69
N VAL A 628 -11.87 23.39 6.18
CA VAL A 628 -12.40 22.20 5.53
C VAL A 628 -11.51 21.96 4.31
N PRO A 629 -10.84 20.80 4.21
CA PRO A 629 -10.08 20.50 3.02
C PRO A 629 -11.00 20.63 1.82
N GLY A 630 -10.62 21.46 0.84
CA GLY A 630 -11.26 21.41 -0.47
C GLY A 630 -11.07 20.04 -1.10
N PRO A 631 -11.87 19.64 -2.10
CA PRO A 631 -11.68 18.37 -2.80
C PRO A 631 -10.25 18.31 -3.37
N SER A 632 -9.44 17.36 -2.89
CA SER A 632 -8.03 17.22 -3.29
C SER A 632 -7.88 16.49 -4.63
N SER A 633 -8.91 15.79 -5.07
CA SER A 633 -8.92 15.08 -6.35
C SER A 633 -10.18 15.48 -7.13
N ASP A 634 -10.04 16.40 -8.05
CA ASP A 634 -11.09 16.64 -9.04
C ASP A 634 -10.91 15.64 -10.19
N LEU A 635 -11.49 14.45 -10.05
CA LEU A 635 -11.46 13.40 -11.07
C LEU A 635 -12.08 13.88 -12.39
N VAL A 636 -13.11 14.72 -12.30
CA VAL A 636 -13.76 15.31 -13.47
C VAL A 636 -12.82 16.31 -14.16
N ALA A 637 -12.09 17.14 -13.40
CA ALA A 637 -11.07 18.02 -13.98
C ALA A 637 -9.96 17.23 -14.66
N ARG A 638 -9.51 16.13 -14.06
CA ARG A 638 -8.49 15.23 -14.65
C ARG A 638 -9.02 14.53 -15.91
N MET A 639 -10.27 14.07 -15.92
CA MET A 639 -10.92 13.53 -17.12
C MET A 639 -10.98 14.60 -18.21
N ASN A 640 -11.46 15.80 -17.89
CA ASN A 640 -11.57 16.90 -18.83
C ASN A 640 -10.20 17.34 -19.37
N ALA A 641 -9.15 17.32 -18.55
CA ALA A 641 -7.78 17.61 -18.97
C ALA A 641 -7.30 16.57 -20.00
N ARG A 642 -7.49 15.26 -19.72
CA ARG A 642 -7.14 14.19 -20.68
C ARG A 642 -7.96 14.27 -21.94
N HIS A 643 -9.26 14.53 -21.82
CA HIS A 643 -10.11 14.74 -22.99
C HIS A 643 -9.60 15.89 -23.88
N ARG A 644 -9.16 17.02 -23.30
CA ARG A 644 -8.55 18.10 -24.05
C ARG A 644 -7.24 17.70 -24.76
N VAL A 645 -6.43 16.85 -24.10
CA VAL A 645 -5.26 16.28 -24.78
C VAL A 645 -5.69 15.45 -25.98
N LEU A 646 -6.74 14.61 -25.86
CA LEU A 646 -7.29 13.85 -26.98
C LEU A 646 -7.76 14.76 -28.13
N GLU A 647 -8.43 15.87 -27.81
CA GLU A 647 -8.84 16.89 -28.82
C GLU A 647 -7.62 17.50 -29.50
N VAL A 648 -6.64 18.01 -28.74
CA VAL A 648 -5.40 18.60 -29.24
C VAL A 648 -4.61 17.64 -30.13
N ARG A 649 -4.64 16.35 -29.80
CA ARG A 649 -3.97 15.29 -30.56
C ARG A 649 -4.82 14.69 -31.66
N GLY A 650 -6.02 15.23 -31.94
CA GLY A 650 -6.89 14.81 -33.02
C GLY A 650 -7.54 13.42 -32.82
N MET A 651 -7.62 12.96 -31.55
CA MET A 651 -8.29 11.72 -31.18
C MET A 651 -9.78 11.91 -30.88
N ALA A 652 -10.17 13.15 -30.57
CA ALA A 652 -11.56 13.52 -30.34
C ALA A 652 -11.90 14.85 -31.01
N ASP A 653 -13.18 15.03 -31.40
CA ASP A 653 -13.76 16.28 -31.85
C ASP A 653 -15.02 16.55 -31.00
N GLY A 654 -14.90 17.49 -30.03
CA GLY A 654 -15.89 17.60 -28.98
C GLY A 654 -16.06 16.27 -28.24
N TRP A 655 -17.30 15.86 -27.97
CA TRP A 655 -17.57 14.59 -27.28
C TRP A 655 -17.82 13.43 -28.28
N LEU A 656 -16.98 13.32 -29.32
CA LEU A 656 -16.99 12.24 -30.31
C LEU A 656 -15.56 11.82 -30.60
N LEU A 657 -15.32 10.53 -30.74
CA LEU A 657 -14.01 10.01 -31.15
C LEU A 657 -13.83 10.12 -32.66
N THR A 658 -12.62 10.48 -33.07
CA THR A 658 -12.17 10.31 -34.46
C THR A 658 -11.80 8.84 -34.72
N GLU A 659 -11.49 8.47 -35.96
CA GLU A 659 -10.99 7.13 -36.29
C GLU A 659 -9.75 6.74 -35.45
N ARG A 660 -8.82 7.68 -35.26
CA ARG A 660 -7.66 7.50 -34.35
C ARG A 660 -8.08 7.32 -32.89
N GLY A 661 -9.08 8.05 -32.44
CA GLY A 661 -9.61 7.92 -31.09
C GLY A 661 -10.29 6.58 -30.84
N VAL A 662 -10.93 5.99 -31.85
CA VAL A 662 -11.52 4.65 -31.77
C VAL A 662 -10.42 3.59 -31.55
N ILE A 663 -9.26 3.70 -32.20
CA ILE A 663 -8.11 2.81 -31.99
C ILE A 663 -7.69 2.81 -30.51
N LEU A 664 -7.70 3.99 -29.88
CA LEU A 664 -7.30 4.13 -28.47
C LEU A 664 -8.21 3.31 -27.51
N THR A 665 -9.47 3.06 -27.85
CA THR A 665 -10.37 2.26 -27.01
C THR A 665 -9.92 0.80 -26.91
N ALA A 666 -9.17 0.29 -27.87
CA ALA A 666 -8.71 -1.09 -27.94
C ALA A 666 -7.26 -1.28 -27.51
N ILE A 667 -6.50 -0.21 -27.25
CA ILE A 667 -5.13 -0.29 -26.70
C ILE A 667 -5.16 -0.17 -25.20
N HIS A 668 -4.83 -1.26 -24.52
CA HIS A 668 -4.84 -1.39 -23.06
C HIS A 668 -3.43 -1.45 -22.49
N HIS A 669 -2.67 -0.37 -22.65
CA HIS A 669 -1.28 -0.25 -22.22
C HIS A 669 -1.02 1.11 -21.57
N GLU A 670 -0.01 1.22 -20.71
CA GLU A 670 0.37 2.51 -20.10
C GLU A 670 0.76 3.56 -21.14
N ALA A 671 1.37 3.12 -22.23
CA ALA A 671 1.70 3.98 -23.38
C ALA A 671 0.58 4.01 -24.44
N ASP A 672 -0.70 3.88 -24.07
CA ASP A 672 -1.86 3.80 -24.96
C ASP A 672 -1.90 4.93 -26.00
N LEU A 673 -1.85 6.18 -25.57
CA LEU A 673 -1.89 7.35 -26.45
C LEU A 673 -0.68 7.39 -27.41
N LEU A 674 0.54 7.09 -26.90
CA LEU A 674 1.75 7.07 -27.72
C LEU A 674 1.69 5.95 -28.77
N ALA A 675 1.19 4.77 -28.41
CA ALA A 675 1.02 3.66 -29.37
C ALA A 675 0.07 4.02 -30.52
N VAL A 676 -1.04 4.68 -30.23
CA VAL A 676 -1.98 5.14 -31.26
C VAL A 676 -1.36 6.20 -32.16
N GLU A 677 -0.59 7.14 -31.61
CA GLU A 677 0.09 8.15 -32.41
C GLU A 677 1.15 7.55 -33.33
N VAL A 678 1.92 6.59 -32.81
CA VAL A 678 2.94 5.85 -33.58
C VAL A 678 2.32 5.11 -34.77
N LEU A 679 1.15 4.49 -34.55
CA LEU A 679 0.37 3.88 -35.63
C LEU A 679 -0.14 4.91 -36.62
N GLY A 680 -0.71 6.01 -36.14
CA GLY A 680 -1.31 7.04 -36.99
C GLY A 680 -0.30 7.86 -37.79
N ASP A 681 0.93 8.02 -37.31
CA ASP A 681 2.01 8.74 -38.01
C ASP A 681 2.89 7.81 -38.88
N GLY A 682 2.51 6.49 -38.98
CA GLY A 682 3.18 5.55 -39.88
C GLY A 682 4.60 5.13 -39.43
N ILE A 683 4.95 5.30 -38.17
CA ILE A 683 6.29 4.95 -37.65
C ILE A 683 6.58 3.43 -37.80
N LEU A 684 5.53 2.61 -37.79
CA LEU A 684 5.65 1.16 -37.94
C LEU A 684 5.51 0.68 -39.38
N ASP A 685 5.24 1.57 -40.35
CA ASP A 685 5.01 1.20 -41.73
C ASP A 685 6.29 0.71 -42.43
N GLY A 686 6.17 -0.39 -43.16
CA GLY A 686 7.28 -0.96 -43.94
C GLY A 686 8.36 -1.67 -43.13
N LEU A 687 8.19 -1.77 -41.80
CA LEU A 687 9.14 -2.49 -40.94
C LEU A 687 9.04 -4.00 -41.16
N GLY A 688 10.20 -4.70 -41.06
CA GLY A 688 10.17 -6.14 -40.88
C GLY A 688 9.83 -6.56 -39.45
N PRO A 689 9.44 -7.84 -39.23
CA PRO A 689 8.94 -8.29 -37.94
C PRO A 689 9.89 -8.05 -36.74
N ALA A 690 11.18 -8.32 -36.89
CA ALA A 690 12.16 -8.09 -35.84
C ALA A 690 12.32 -6.60 -35.48
N MET A 691 12.30 -5.72 -36.50
CA MET A 691 12.38 -4.28 -36.32
C MET A 691 11.09 -3.74 -35.69
N MET A 692 9.95 -4.28 -36.08
CA MET A 692 8.63 -4.00 -35.46
C MET A 692 8.67 -4.32 -33.94
N ALA A 693 9.15 -5.49 -33.54
CA ALA A 693 9.33 -5.85 -32.15
C ALA A 693 10.26 -4.88 -31.40
N ALA A 694 11.37 -4.48 -32.05
CA ALA A 694 12.31 -3.51 -31.48
C ALA A 694 11.65 -2.13 -31.24
N MET A 695 10.89 -1.61 -32.20
CA MET A 695 10.19 -0.33 -32.07
C MET A 695 9.10 -0.39 -30.98
N VAL A 696 8.31 -1.49 -30.94
CA VAL A 696 7.27 -1.66 -29.91
C VAL A 696 7.89 -1.80 -28.51
N SER A 697 9.10 -2.38 -28.41
CA SER A 697 9.78 -2.48 -27.11
C SER A 697 10.10 -1.12 -26.50
N CYS A 698 10.32 -0.09 -27.31
CA CYS A 698 10.57 1.27 -26.81
C CYS A 698 9.37 1.88 -26.07
N LEU A 699 8.16 1.36 -26.31
CA LEU A 699 6.94 1.77 -25.63
C LEU A 699 6.74 1.04 -24.29
N THR A 700 7.30 -0.18 -24.17
CA THR A 700 7.03 -1.09 -23.04
C THR A 700 8.16 -1.17 -22.03
N TYR A 701 9.38 -0.86 -22.45
CA TYR A 701 10.58 -0.98 -21.61
C TYR A 701 10.89 0.32 -20.88
N ARG A 702 11.50 0.18 -19.70
CA ARG A 702 12.06 1.29 -18.92
C ARG A 702 13.34 0.82 -18.24
N THR A 703 14.41 1.56 -18.43
CA THR A 703 15.69 1.36 -17.75
C THR A 703 15.52 1.60 -16.24
N ARG A 704 15.98 0.69 -15.41
CA ARG A 704 15.91 0.79 -13.96
C ARG A 704 17.24 1.23 -13.38
N GLY A 705 17.20 2.23 -12.51
CA GLY A 705 18.37 2.75 -11.77
C GLY A 705 18.90 4.07 -12.32
N PRO A 706 19.88 4.71 -11.66
CA PRO A 706 20.45 5.99 -12.02
C PRO A 706 21.49 5.86 -13.17
N GLY A 707 21.21 5.06 -14.17
CA GLY A 707 22.01 4.94 -15.39
C GLY A 707 21.39 5.81 -16.48
N GLU A 708 22.23 6.44 -17.30
CA GLU A 708 21.79 7.00 -18.58
C GLU A 708 21.11 5.87 -19.37
N SER A 709 19.94 6.19 -20.00
CA SER A 709 19.31 5.29 -20.96
C SER A 709 20.39 4.75 -21.90
N ALA A 710 20.48 3.42 -21.99
CA ALA A 710 21.49 2.79 -22.84
C ALA A 710 21.31 3.37 -24.26
N GLY A 711 22.35 4.00 -24.79
CA GLY A 711 22.29 4.66 -26.09
C GLY A 711 21.80 3.69 -27.17
N VAL A 712 21.27 4.22 -28.27
CA VAL A 712 20.75 3.42 -29.39
C VAL A 712 21.82 2.47 -29.88
N ARG A 713 21.66 1.18 -29.63
CA ARG A 713 22.62 0.11 -30.02
C ARG A 713 22.24 -0.59 -31.32
N LEU A 714 21.04 -0.34 -31.85
CA LEU A 714 20.56 -0.97 -33.07
C LEU A 714 20.82 -0.07 -34.26
N ALA A 715 21.33 -0.64 -35.36
CA ALA A 715 21.67 0.06 -36.59
C ALA A 715 20.53 0.01 -37.64
N GLY A 716 20.78 0.50 -38.85
CA GLY A 716 19.81 0.53 -39.95
C GLY A 716 18.83 1.70 -39.79
N GLU A 717 17.55 1.47 -40.01
CA GLU A 717 16.50 2.51 -39.97
C GLU A 717 16.06 2.81 -38.53
N PHE A 718 16.48 2.02 -37.52
CA PHE A 718 16.02 2.17 -36.14
C PHE A 718 16.34 3.54 -35.53
N PRO A 719 17.56 4.12 -35.66
CA PRO A 719 17.86 5.44 -35.07
C PRO A 719 16.91 6.54 -35.53
N ASP A 720 16.61 6.58 -36.84
CA ASP A 720 15.73 7.58 -37.42
C ASP A 720 14.28 7.39 -36.92
N ARG A 721 13.78 6.16 -36.94
CA ARG A 721 12.44 5.83 -36.45
C ARG A 721 12.29 6.10 -34.94
N PHE A 722 13.34 5.81 -34.15
CA PHE A 722 13.33 6.13 -32.71
C PHE A 722 13.36 7.65 -32.47
N ALA A 723 14.08 8.42 -33.28
CA ALA A 723 14.06 9.86 -33.19
C ALA A 723 12.66 10.44 -33.49
N ASP A 724 11.98 9.92 -34.52
CA ASP A 724 10.60 10.29 -34.82
C ASP A 724 9.64 9.93 -33.68
N LEU A 725 9.80 8.74 -33.07
CA LEU A 725 9.05 8.32 -31.89
C LEU A 725 9.25 9.29 -30.71
N ALA A 726 10.48 9.72 -30.45
CA ALA A 726 10.80 10.68 -29.40
C ALA A 726 10.14 12.05 -29.65
N VAL A 727 10.08 12.49 -30.92
CA VAL A 727 9.37 13.72 -31.32
C VAL A 727 7.88 13.62 -31.01
N ILE A 728 7.25 12.46 -31.31
CA ILE A 728 5.83 12.24 -31.00
C ILE A 728 5.61 12.28 -29.46
N ALA A 729 6.44 11.59 -28.70
CA ALA A 729 6.37 11.60 -27.23
C ALA A 729 6.50 13.02 -26.66
N GLY A 730 7.43 13.82 -27.23
CA GLY A 730 7.60 15.23 -26.86
C GLY A 730 6.36 16.10 -27.15
N ARG A 731 5.64 15.85 -28.26
CA ARG A 731 4.36 16.52 -28.58
C ARG A 731 3.25 16.15 -27.61
N ILE A 732 3.16 14.87 -27.19
CA ILE A 732 2.21 14.44 -26.17
C ILE A 732 2.53 15.11 -24.84
N ALA A 733 3.78 15.09 -24.40
CA ALA A 733 4.22 15.71 -23.16
C ALA A 733 3.95 17.23 -23.13
N ALA A 734 4.10 17.90 -24.26
CA ALA A 734 3.75 19.33 -24.40
C ALA A 734 2.23 19.56 -24.25
N ALA A 735 1.40 18.70 -24.83
CA ALA A 735 -0.04 18.77 -24.71
C ALA A 735 -0.49 18.51 -23.28
N GLU A 736 0.09 17.52 -22.58
CA GLU A 736 -0.18 17.23 -21.16
C GLU A 736 0.17 18.42 -20.26
N ARG A 737 1.36 19.00 -20.41
CA ARG A 737 1.76 20.18 -19.65
C ARG A 737 0.81 21.38 -19.89
N SER A 738 0.30 21.55 -21.09
CA SER A 738 -0.60 22.66 -21.45
C SER A 738 -1.92 22.62 -20.70
N VAL A 739 -2.32 21.46 -20.22
CA VAL A 739 -3.57 21.25 -19.44
C VAL A 739 -3.33 20.93 -17.96
N GLY A 740 -2.07 21.07 -17.49
CA GLY A 740 -1.69 20.87 -16.10
C GLY A 740 -1.58 19.39 -15.68
N LEU A 741 -1.36 18.48 -16.62
CA LEU A 741 -1.02 17.09 -16.35
C LEU A 741 0.50 16.92 -16.29
N ASP A 742 0.96 16.02 -15.43
CA ASP A 742 2.35 15.58 -15.44
C ASP A 742 2.63 14.80 -16.73
N PRO A 743 3.73 15.13 -17.44
CA PRO A 743 4.07 14.43 -18.67
C PRO A 743 4.40 12.97 -18.39
N ARG A 744 4.08 12.11 -19.35
CA ARG A 744 4.48 10.70 -19.30
C ARG A 744 5.98 10.55 -19.52
N GLU A 745 6.51 9.40 -19.12
CA GLU A 745 7.90 9.03 -19.33
C GLU A 745 8.23 8.93 -20.81
N GLU A 746 9.47 9.28 -21.16
CA GLU A 746 9.99 9.19 -22.53
C GLU A 746 10.17 7.73 -22.97
N PRO A 747 10.10 7.42 -24.30
CA PRO A 747 10.38 6.09 -24.81
C PRO A 747 11.84 5.69 -24.56
N ASP A 748 12.07 4.39 -24.33
CA ASP A 748 13.38 3.86 -23.96
C ASP A 748 13.83 2.76 -24.92
N ALA A 749 14.97 2.97 -25.60
CA ALA A 749 15.55 2.04 -26.57
C ALA A 749 16.42 0.92 -25.93
N GLY A 750 16.57 0.90 -24.60
CA GLY A 750 17.50 0.01 -23.91
C GLY A 750 17.29 -1.49 -24.17
N PHE A 751 16.07 -1.92 -24.49
CA PHE A 751 15.74 -3.31 -24.78
C PHE A 751 15.64 -3.63 -26.29
N ALA A 752 15.69 -2.63 -27.17
CA ALA A 752 15.43 -2.80 -28.60
C ALA A 752 16.39 -3.78 -29.30
N HIS A 753 17.68 -3.73 -28.97
CA HIS A 753 18.67 -4.63 -29.55
C HIS A 753 18.50 -6.08 -29.08
N VAL A 754 18.12 -6.30 -27.83
CA VAL A 754 17.86 -7.61 -27.24
C VAL A 754 16.68 -8.27 -27.94
N ILE A 755 15.54 -7.57 -28.02
CA ILE A 755 14.32 -8.13 -28.64
C ILE A 755 14.47 -8.32 -30.14
N HIS A 756 15.21 -7.43 -30.83
CA HIS A 756 15.54 -7.60 -32.24
C HIS A 756 16.35 -8.86 -32.49
N ALA A 757 17.42 -9.09 -31.72
CA ALA A 757 18.24 -10.29 -31.83
C ALA A 757 17.39 -11.54 -31.56
N TRP A 758 16.59 -11.52 -30.49
CA TRP A 758 15.68 -12.60 -30.15
C TRP A 758 14.68 -12.89 -31.29
N ALA A 759 13.99 -11.89 -31.82
CA ALA A 759 13.05 -12.04 -32.91
C ALA A 759 13.76 -12.53 -34.19
N SER A 760 15.04 -12.18 -34.39
CA SER A 760 15.86 -12.66 -35.52
C SER A 760 16.39 -14.09 -35.38
N GLY A 761 16.10 -14.78 -34.26
CA GLY A 761 16.47 -16.19 -34.04
C GLY A 761 17.73 -16.39 -33.20
N ALA A 762 18.27 -15.35 -32.55
CA ALA A 762 19.43 -15.51 -31.64
C ALA A 762 19.09 -16.43 -30.47
N GLY A 763 20.08 -17.12 -29.93
CA GLY A 763 19.97 -17.98 -28.77
C GLY A 763 19.68 -17.19 -27.48
N LEU A 764 19.22 -17.88 -26.44
CA LEU A 764 18.98 -17.24 -25.14
C LEU A 764 20.30 -16.74 -24.53
N ASP A 765 21.39 -17.47 -24.67
CA ASP A 765 22.72 -17.07 -24.25
C ASP A 765 23.15 -15.72 -24.83
N ASP A 766 22.96 -15.56 -26.15
CA ASP A 766 23.37 -14.37 -26.89
C ASP A 766 22.63 -13.11 -26.36
N VAL A 767 21.36 -13.25 -25.96
CA VAL A 767 20.52 -12.12 -25.51
C VAL A 767 20.64 -11.83 -24.01
N LEU A 768 21.22 -12.76 -23.23
CA LEU A 768 21.48 -12.58 -21.80
C LEU A 768 22.93 -12.13 -21.50
N GLU A 769 23.81 -12.01 -22.51
CA GLU A 769 25.23 -11.69 -22.34
C GLU A 769 25.52 -10.43 -21.52
N ASP A 770 24.68 -9.39 -21.62
CA ASP A 770 24.83 -8.12 -20.86
C ASP A 770 24.40 -8.25 -19.37
N GLY A 771 24.19 -9.46 -18.83
CA GLY A 771 23.79 -9.70 -17.46
C GLY A 771 22.30 -9.41 -17.18
N LEU A 772 21.47 -9.40 -18.22
CA LEU A 772 20.02 -9.28 -18.11
C LEU A 772 19.46 -10.55 -17.44
N PRO A 773 18.74 -10.45 -16.30
CA PRO A 773 18.14 -11.63 -15.67
C PRO A 773 17.10 -12.30 -16.57
N GLY A 774 17.11 -13.63 -16.68
CA GLY A 774 16.20 -14.38 -17.56
C GLY A 774 14.72 -14.09 -17.33
N GLY A 775 14.30 -13.90 -16.08
CA GLY A 775 12.92 -13.52 -15.79
C GLY A 775 12.58 -12.08 -16.18
N GLU A 776 13.54 -11.17 -16.21
CA GLU A 776 13.33 -9.81 -16.72
C GLU A 776 13.25 -9.80 -18.24
N PHE A 777 14.09 -10.60 -18.89
CA PHE A 777 14.00 -10.85 -20.33
C PHE A 777 12.60 -11.37 -20.71
N VAL A 778 12.17 -12.50 -20.14
CA VAL A 778 10.85 -13.10 -20.42
C VAL A 778 9.71 -12.13 -20.15
N ARG A 779 9.77 -11.36 -19.04
CA ARG A 779 8.75 -10.35 -18.74
C ARG A 779 8.67 -9.28 -19.82
N ASN A 780 9.81 -8.72 -20.26
CA ASN A 780 9.83 -7.64 -21.25
C ASN A 780 9.38 -8.15 -22.62
N VAL A 781 9.84 -9.34 -23.05
CA VAL A 781 9.37 -9.95 -24.29
C VAL A 781 7.85 -10.14 -24.29
N ARG A 782 7.27 -10.56 -23.16
CA ARG A 782 5.82 -10.73 -23.05
C ARG A 782 5.05 -9.42 -23.12
N LEU A 783 5.57 -8.34 -22.54
CA LEU A 783 4.95 -7.01 -22.68
C LEU A 783 4.96 -6.56 -24.15
N VAL A 784 6.07 -6.82 -24.87
CA VAL A 784 6.14 -6.55 -26.29
C VAL A 784 5.16 -7.41 -27.08
N ALA A 785 5.12 -8.71 -26.82
CA ALA A 785 4.20 -9.63 -27.49
C ALA A 785 2.73 -9.27 -27.24
N ASP A 786 2.40 -8.82 -26.03
CA ASP A 786 1.04 -8.36 -25.69
C ASP A 786 0.66 -7.11 -26.48
N LEU A 787 1.54 -6.09 -26.53
CA LEU A 787 1.28 -4.87 -27.27
C LEU A 787 1.25 -5.14 -28.79
N LEU A 788 2.10 -6.04 -29.32
CA LEU A 788 2.06 -6.48 -30.72
C LEU A 788 0.72 -7.11 -31.09
N ARG A 789 0.14 -7.96 -30.22
CA ARG A 789 -1.21 -8.53 -30.43
C ARG A 789 -2.29 -7.46 -30.49
N GLN A 790 -2.20 -6.45 -29.60
CA GLN A 790 -3.14 -5.34 -29.60
C GLN A 790 -2.99 -4.50 -30.89
N VAL A 791 -1.77 -4.21 -31.31
CA VAL A 791 -1.46 -3.53 -32.59
C VAL A 791 -2.03 -4.33 -33.77
N ALA A 792 -1.83 -5.67 -33.80
CA ALA A 792 -2.34 -6.52 -34.86
C ALA A 792 -3.89 -6.49 -35.01
N THR A 793 -4.61 -6.18 -33.91
CA THR A 793 -6.08 -6.07 -33.96
C THR A 793 -6.59 -4.73 -34.51
N VAL A 794 -5.79 -3.66 -34.42
CA VAL A 794 -6.28 -2.30 -34.71
C VAL A 794 -5.57 -1.60 -35.87
N ALA A 795 -4.40 -2.09 -36.27
CA ALA A 795 -3.61 -1.48 -37.33
C ALA A 795 -4.19 -1.81 -38.74
N LEU A 796 -3.71 -1.07 -39.73
CA LEU A 796 -3.97 -1.38 -41.13
C LEU A 796 -3.44 -2.79 -41.50
N PRO A 797 -4.05 -3.48 -42.48
CA PRO A 797 -3.77 -4.89 -42.77
C PRO A 797 -2.29 -5.23 -42.92
N GLU A 798 -1.49 -4.36 -43.55
CA GLU A 798 -0.07 -4.57 -43.77
C GLU A 798 0.71 -4.53 -42.46
N VAL A 799 0.49 -3.52 -41.63
CA VAL A 799 1.11 -3.40 -40.29
C VAL A 799 0.60 -4.49 -39.36
N ALA A 800 -0.69 -4.82 -39.42
CA ALA A 800 -1.31 -5.87 -38.63
C ALA A 800 -0.68 -7.24 -38.89
N ALA A 801 -0.44 -7.58 -40.16
CA ALA A 801 0.22 -8.84 -40.54
C ALA A 801 1.65 -8.92 -39.97
N VAL A 802 2.44 -7.86 -40.11
CA VAL A 802 3.81 -7.80 -39.57
C VAL A 802 3.81 -7.86 -38.03
N ALA A 803 2.88 -7.17 -37.37
CA ALA A 803 2.77 -7.20 -35.90
C ALA A 803 2.38 -8.59 -35.41
N PHE A 804 1.49 -9.31 -36.11
CA PHE A 804 1.15 -10.69 -35.81
C PHE A 804 2.36 -11.63 -35.97
N GLU A 805 3.08 -11.51 -37.07
CA GLU A 805 4.30 -12.30 -37.32
C GLU A 805 5.36 -11.99 -36.26
N ALA A 806 5.63 -10.71 -35.96
CA ALA A 806 6.55 -10.31 -34.91
C ALA A 806 6.18 -10.90 -33.54
N GLY A 807 4.89 -10.92 -33.21
CA GLY A 807 4.38 -11.54 -32.00
C GLY A 807 4.69 -13.05 -31.94
N ALA A 808 4.52 -13.76 -33.06
CA ALA A 808 4.84 -15.18 -33.16
C ALA A 808 6.36 -15.45 -33.06
N MET A 809 7.19 -14.58 -33.66
CA MET A 809 8.64 -14.73 -33.62
C MET A 809 9.23 -14.52 -32.23
N VAL A 810 8.66 -13.66 -31.41
CA VAL A 810 9.15 -13.45 -30.04
C VAL A 810 8.60 -14.47 -29.04
N ASP A 811 7.46 -15.12 -29.34
CA ASP A 811 6.82 -16.12 -28.47
C ASP A 811 7.39 -17.53 -28.73
N ARG A 812 8.66 -17.74 -28.43
CA ARG A 812 9.38 -19.01 -28.63
C ARG A 812 10.23 -19.37 -27.39
N GLY A 813 10.75 -20.60 -27.35
CA GLY A 813 11.67 -21.10 -26.30
C GLY A 813 11.07 -20.88 -24.90
N VAL A 814 11.90 -20.43 -23.97
CA VAL A 814 11.50 -20.17 -22.58
C VAL A 814 10.35 -19.17 -22.43
N VAL A 815 10.16 -18.27 -23.40
CA VAL A 815 9.03 -17.31 -23.38
C VAL A 815 7.70 -18.02 -23.59
N ALA A 816 7.60 -18.85 -24.62
CA ALA A 816 6.39 -19.62 -24.93
C ALA A 816 6.03 -20.63 -23.84
N MET A 817 7.01 -21.35 -23.30
CA MET A 817 6.79 -22.31 -22.21
C MET A 817 6.31 -21.68 -20.93
N SER A 818 6.83 -20.50 -20.65
CA SER A 818 6.37 -19.72 -19.50
C SER A 818 4.92 -19.19 -19.69
N ALA A 819 4.30 -19.32 -20.87
CA ALA A 819 2.91 -18.98 -21.12
C ALA A 819 1.93 -20.03 -20.60
N GLY A 820 2.43 -21.18 -20.08
CA GLY A 820 1.58 -22.23 -19.53
C GLY A 820 0.68 -22.85 -20.59
N ARG A 821 1.22 -23.15 -21.77
CA ARG A 821 0.58 -24.12 -22.63
C ARG A 821 0.61 -25.47 -21.90
N LEU A 822 -0.49 -25.77 -21.25
CA LEU A 822 -0.83 -27.15 -20.91
C LEU A 822 -1.14 -27.83 -22.25
N ASP A 823 -0.09 -28.14 -23.02
CA ASP A 823 -0.24 -29.08 -24.10
C ASP A 823 -0.59 -30.41 -23.43
N GLU A 824 -1.71 -30.91 -23.88
CA GLU A 824 -2.28 -32.21 -23.67
C GLU A 824 -1.19 -33.28 -23.42
N VAL A 825 -1.04 -33.67 -22.17
CA VAL A 825 -0.51 -34.98 -21.87
C VAL A 825 -1.72 -35.82 -21.51
N GLU A 826 -2.09 -36.67 -22.49
CA GLU A 826 -3.03 -37.78 -22.31
C GLU A 826 -2.72 -38.69 -21.10
#